data_3fc1ace261d1be5fc4cffb51c66063e9
#
_entry.id   3fc1ace261d1be5fc4cffb51c66063e9
#
_cell.length_a   1.000
_cell.length_b   1.000
_cell.length_c   1.000
_cell.angle_alpha   90.00
_cell.angle_beta   90.00
_cell.angle_gamma   90.00
#
_symmetry.space_group_name_H-M   'P 1'
#
loop_
_entity.id
_entity.type
_entity.pdbx_description
1 polymer ?
#
loop_
_entity_poly.entity_id
_entity_poly.type
_entity_poly.pdbx_seq_one_letter_code
_entity_poly.pdbx_strand_id
1 'polypeptide(L)'
;MRHAWGTFVDAVNGAAEKGRATAASIGGAPGLIGAAVIVLACLAWRVGTGDSRADAQIPLLRGRAPAAAPAAPPAPAQPQAPAPRGAAGAAKGGSATALQNAPKGPAQPPEQKLAAMVNGAEIPQAQLAEECVARHGATVLEAIVNKLIIEQGCKQQGISVGAEEVDAEIDVMAKRFNLPRDKWIELIRDERGVTAQQYADEIVWPMLALRRLAHAGIEPTPEELVEAHEHQFGPAVKARIIVLRTQAEAERIRAEVLAKPEEFGAHARQHSIDVGSASANGWVQPIRRHTGEPRFEAVAFGLPVGGISEVVQVADQFIILKCEGHLPAADVALEAIRPRLVEELREKKSREASSTVFRRLQETAKVENVMNDPARAAALPGVAALVNGAPVSIDRVRQACLDRHGLDVLEILVTRTLLSQAMAKGNVSVTQADIEAEVRRGAEAMGFRRDDGTPDTAAWLERVTRDDKVPLKHYLDDIVQPTVALKKLVGKVPVSQEDLDKAFAATFGPRAKCRVVILDTQRRAQEVWQLARQNPSAERIGDLAEKYSVDPTTRALRGEVPPIQRFGGQPSLEREVFSLKPGELSGVVQIADRFMVFFCEGFTEPQQVRFEEVRDELYVDIEDKKQRIEMGRYFTHLREGAAIDNFVAGTSQSGMPAEGNAVARGAMVPPGGSPQPTLSKQQQDELSRPRAGSRRAVAPPAVDPGVQPASFDAPAATR
;
A
#
# COMPACT_ATOMS: atom_id res chain seq x y z
N MET A 1 -1.15 1.37 -1.15
CA MET A 1 -0.52 0.27 -0.40
C MET A 1 1.01 0.32 -0.39
N ARG A 2 1.74 0.34 -1.52
CA ARG A 2 3.21 0.47 -1.48
C ARG A 2 3.70 1.75 -0.79
N HIS A 3 2.99 2.87 -0.88
CA HIS A 3 3.35 4.12 -0.18
C HIS A 3 2.98 4.10 1.30
N ALA A 4 1.86 3.50 1.67
CA ALA A 4 1.49 3.31 3.08
C ALA A 4 2.40 2.27 3.76
N TRP A 5 2.87 1.28 3.00
CA TRP A 5 3.85 0.30 3.47
C TRP A 5 5.25 0.90 3.60
N GLY A 6 5.67 1.74 2.66
CA GLY A 6 6.90 2.52 2.76
C GLY A 6 6.91 3.41 4.00
N THR A 7 5.87 4.20 4.22
CA THR A 7 5.72 5.06 5.42
C THR A 7 5.59 4.27 6.71
N PHE A 8 4.98 3.09 6.70
CA PHE A 8 4.88 2.21 7.86
C PHE A 8 6.22 1.52 8.17
N VAL A 9 6.91 1.00 7.15
CA VAL A 9 8.26 0.42 7.29
C VAL A 9 9.26 1.50 7.70
N ASP A 10 9.15 2.72 7.18
CA ASP A 10 9.99 3.86 7.56
C ASP A 10 9.67 4.37 8.96
N ALA A 11 8.39 4.36 9.38
CA ALA A 11 8.00 4.68 10.76
C ALA A 11 8.47 3.62 11.76
N VAL A 12 8.42 2.34 11.40
CA VAL A 12 8.92 1.22 12.22
C VAL A 12 10.45 1.22 12.28
N ASN A 13 11.12 1.49 11.16
CA ASN A 13 12.57 1.62 11.11
C ASN A 13 13.04 2.91 11.81
N GLY A 14 12.33 4.02 11.66
CA GLY A 14 12.61 5.28 12.35
C GLY A 14 12.36 5.21 13.87
N ALA A 15 11.37 4.43 14.33
CA ALA A 15 11.15 4.13 15.76
C ALA A 15 12.25 3.18 16.28
N ALA A 16 12.70 2.22 15.47
CA ALA A 16 13.82 1.34 15.78
C ALA A 16 15.16 2.10 15.85
N GLU A 17 15.37 3.10 14.97
CA GLU A 17 16.56 3.95 15.03
C GLU A 17 16.53 4.95 16.21
N LYS A 18 15.37 5.54 16.52
CA LYS A 18 15.21 6.37 17.71
C LYS A 18 15.38 5.57 19.02
N GLY A 19 14.85 4.35 19.07
CA GLY A 19 15.10 3.40 20.18
C GLY A 19 16.57 3.02 20.30
N ARG A 20 17.29 2.84 19.19
CA ARG A 20 18.74 2.58 19.17
C ARG A 20 19.56 3.79 19.62
N ALA A 21 19.17 5.01 19.23
CA ALA A 21 19.86 6.24 19.64
C ALA A 21 19.69 6.51 21.14
N THR A 22 18.51 6.19 21.72
CA THR A 22 18.26 6.32 23.16
C THR A 22 18.93 5.21 23.97
N ALA A 23 18.97 3.98 23.43
CA ALA A 23 19.66 2.86 24.07
C ALA A 23 21.19 3.00 24.05
N ALA A 24 21.75 3.62 23.01
CA ALA A 24 23.19 3.92 22.95
C ALA A 24 23.64 4.96 23.99
N SER A 25 22.72 5.83 24.44
CA SER A 25 23.01 6.80 25.50
C SER A 25 22.89 6.25 26.94
N ILE A 26 22.31 5.03 27.09
CA ILE A 26 22.04 4.41 28.41
C ILE A 26 22.76 3.05 28.56
N GLY A 27 23.62 2.65 27.62
CA GLY A 27 24.45 1.44 27.77
C GLY A 27 23.67 0.11 27.68
N GLY A 28 22.46 0.10 27.10
CA GLY A 28 21.63 -1.09 26.97
C GLY A 28 21.56 -1.62 25.53
N ALA A 29 21.63 -2.94 25.35
CA ALA A 29 21.71 -3.63 24.07
C ALA A 29 20.46 -3.47 23.18
N PRO A 30 20.60 -3.35 21.86
CA PRO A 30 19.49 -3.22 20.92
C PRO A 30 18.99 -4.60 20.46
N GLY A 31 17.87 -5.09 20.98
CA GLY A 31 17.44 -6.44 20.68
C GLY A 31 15.95 -6.74 20.50
N LEU A 32 14.99 -5.87 20.78
CA LEU A 32 13.62 -6.32 21.07
C LEU A 32 12.46 -5.82 20.18
N ILE A 33 12.68 -5.06 19.13
CA ILE A 33 11.59 -4.36 18.43
C ILE A 33 11.03 -5.13 17.19
N GLY A 34 11.75 -6.12 16.66
CA GLY A 34 11.39 -6.75 15.38
C GLY A 34 10.25 -7.77 15.40
N ALA A 35 9.84 -8.21 16.54
CA ALA A 35 9.21 -9.52 16.63
C ALA A 35 7.70 -9.56 16.92
N ALA A 36 7.15 -8.58 17.61
CA ALA A 36 5.69 -8.50 17.86
C ALA A 36 4.90 -8.06 16.60
N VAL A 37 5.59 -7.37 15.69
CA VAL A 37 4.99 -6.76 14.50
C VAL A 37 4.64 -7.79 13.41
N ILE A 38 5.34 -8.93 13.33
CA ILE A 38 5.19 -9.86 12.21
C ILE A 38 3.94 -10.76 12.33
N VAL A 39 3.55 -11.22 13.50
CA VAL A 39 2.30 -12.00 13.67
C VAL A 39 1.09 -11.08 13.62
N LEU A 40 1.21 -9.87 14.14
CA LEU A 40 0.23 -8.80 14.01
C LEU A 40 0.09 -8.36 12.53
N ALA A 41 1.17 -8.29 11.78
CA ALA A 41 1.15 -7.97 10.36
C ALA A 41 0.55 -9.11 9.50
N CYS A 42 0.74 -10.38 9.83
CA CYS A 42 0.13 -11.48 9.09
C CYS A 42 -1.37 -11.63 9.37
N LEU A 43 -1.85 -11.27 10.56
CA LEU A 43 -3.27 -11.22 10.90
C LEU A 43 -3.89 -9.87 10.50
N ALA A 44 -3.21 -8.76 10.69
CA ALA A 44 -3.66 -7.42 10.29
C ALA A 44 -3.54 -7.17 8.77
N TRP A 45 -2.69 -7.90 8.05
CA TRP A 45 -2.55 -7.77 6.59
C TRP A 45 -3.79 -8.26 5.83
N ARG A 46 -4.66 -9.05 6.48
CA ARG A 46 -5.96 -9.46 5.95
C ARG A 46 -7.16 -8.73 6.56
N VAL A 47 -7.00 -8.04 7.65
CA VAL A 47 -8.03 -7.16 8.21
C VAL A 47 -7.90 -5.82 7.50
N GLY A 48 -8.74 -5.62 6.49
CA GLY A 48 -8.68 -4.46 5.61
C GLY A 48 -8.50 -3.16 6.37
N THR A 49 -7.45 -2.45 6.05
CA THR A 49 -7.32 -1.04 6.38
C THR A 49 -8.36 -0.27 5.58
N GLY A 50 -9.57 -0.23 6.12
CA GLY A 50 -10.59 0.71 5.69
C GLY A 50 -10.20 2.11 6.13
N ASP A 51 -9.23 2.69 5.44
CA ASP A 51 -8.93 4.11 5.60
C ASP A 51 -9.84 4.90 4.67
N SER A 52 -11.04 5.18 5.17
CA SER A 52 -12.00 6.06 4.53
C SER A 52 -11.90 7.46 5.11
N ARG A 53 -10.81 8.12 4.81
CA ARG A 53 -10.83 9.55 4.57
C ARG A 53 -10.63 9.73 3.08
N ALA A 54 -11.74 9.93 2.38
CA ALA A 54 -11.76 10.50 1.06
C ALA A 54 -11.36 11.97 1.14
N ASP A 55 -10.13 12.24 1.51
CA ASP A 55 -9.42 13.37 0.97
C ASP A 55 -9.06 12.95 -0.46
N ALA A 56 -9.91 13.37 -1.39
CA ALA A 56 -9.70 13.24 -2.82
C ALA A 56 -8.53 14.15 -3.24
N GLN A 57 -7.35 13.86 -2.74
CA GLN A 57 -6.10 14.36 -3.27
C GLN A 57 -5.42 13.19 -3.98
N ILE A 58 -5.72 13.08 -5.26
CA ILE A 58 -4.92 12.28 -6.18
C ILE A 58 -3.52 12.93 -6.20
N PRO A 59 -2.44 12.24 -5.76
CA PRO A 59 -1.11 12.75 -5.96
C PRO A 59 -0.85 12.75 -7.47
N LEU A 60 -0.68 13.94 -8.03
CA LEU A 60 -0.21 14.13 -9.40
C LEU A 60 1.19 13.53 -9.50
N LEU A 61 1.30 12.31 -10.00
CA LEU A 61 2.54 11.74 -10.50
C LEU A 61 2.99 12.62 -11.68
N ARG A 62 4.05 13.38 -11.47
CA ARG A 62 4.73 14.14 -12.51
C ARG A 62 5.25 13.18 -13.59
N GLY A 63 4.58 13.17 -14.73
CA GLY A 63 4.96 12.41 -15.90
C GLY A 63 6.22 12.95 -16.54
N ARG A 64 7.13 12.07 -16.84
CA ARG A 64 8.22 12.24 -17.78
C ARG A 64 7.65 12.06 -19.18
N ALA A 65 7.86 13.02 -20.08
CA ALA A 65 7.36 12.98 -21.46
C ALA A 65 7.90 11.78 -22.24
N PRO A 66 7.06 11.05 -23.01
CA PRO A 66 7.53 10.05 -23.94
C PRO A 66 7.65 10.64 -25.37
N ALA A 67 8.63 10.13 -26.08
CA ALA A 67 8.91 10.42 -27.49
C ALA A 67 7.80 9.87 -28.40
N ALA A 68 7.63 10.54 -29.54
CA ALA A 68 6.61 10.28 -30.55
C ALA A 68 6.67 8.84 -31.13
N ALA A 69 5.49 8.23 -31.32
CA ALA A 69 5.31 6.96 -32.01
C ALA A 69 4.57 7.15 -33.34
N PRO A 70 4.78 6.29 -34.36
CA PRO A 70 4.27 6.46 -35.71
C PRO A 70 2.82 5.96 -35.90
N ALA A 71 2.18 6.46 -36.97
CA ALA A 71 0.78 6.32 -37.31
C ALA A 71 0.31 4.88 -37.61
N ALA A 72 -0.97 4.59 -37.30
CA ALA A 72 -1.66 3.35 -37.55
C ALA A 72 -2.51 3.40 -38.84
N PRO A 73 -2.75 2.25 -39.51
CA PRO A 73 -3.59 2.14 -40.72
C PRO A 73 -5.08 1.92 -40.39
N PRO A 74 -6.00 2.11 -41.39
CA PRO A 74 -7.44 2.27 -41.14
C PRO A 74 -8.22 0.95 -41.03
N ALA A 75 -9.36 1.04 -40.33
CA ALA A 75 -10.29 -0.04 -40.02
C ALA A 75 -11.25 -0.40 -41.17
N PRO A 76 -11.74 -1.65 -41.27
CA PRO A 76 -12.82 -2.03 -42.20
C PRO A 76 -14.21 -2.04 -41.55
N ALA A 77 -15.21 -1.93 -42.43
CA ALA A 77 -16.60 -1.62 -42.17
C ALA A 77 -17.46 -2.71 -41.49
N GLN A 78 -18.52 -2.23 -40.85
CA GLN A 78 -19.60 -3.01 -40.19
C GLN A 78 -20.64 -3.57 -41.19
N PRO A 79 -21.34 -4.64 -40.83
CA PRO A 79 -22.69 -4.91 -41.39
C PRO A 79 -23.81 -4.78 -40.36
N GLN A 80 -24.94 -4.31 -40.85
CA GLN A 80 -26.17 -3.94 -40.20
C GLN A 80 -27.01 -5.13 -39.69
N ALA A 81 -27.78 -4.89 -38.60
CA ALA A 81 -28.77 -5.79 -38.05
C ALA A 81 -30.18 -5.55 -38.65
N PRO A 82 -31.08 -6.55 -38.69
CA PRO A 82 -32.49 -6.35 -39.02
C PRO A 82 -33.40 -6.35 -37.78
N ALA A 83 -34.48 -5.57 -37.86
CA ALA A 83 -35.49 -5.28 -36.88
C ALA A 83 -36.51 -6.40 -36.61
N PRO A 84 -37.24 -6.39 -35.47
CA PRO A 84 -38.23 -7.37 -35.15
C PRO A 84 -39.64 -6.91 -35.50
N ARG A 85 -40.50 -7.88 -35.94
CA ARG A 85 -41.94 -7.71 -36.13
C ARG A 85 -42.70 -8.27 -34.94
N GLY A 86 -43.68 -7.51 -34.50
CA GLY A 86 -44.63 -7.83 -33.45
C GLY A 86 -45.79 -8.70 -33.87
N ALA A 87 -46.53 -9.20 -32.91
CA ALA A 87 -47.93 -9.55 -33.04
C ALA A 87 -48.64 -9.54 -31.68
N ALA A 88 -49.80 -8.95 -31.68
CA ALA A 88 -50.75 -8.77 -30.59
C ALA A 88 -51.73 -9.95 -30.45
N GLY A 89 -52.46 -10.03 -29.33
CA GLY A 89 -53.62 -10.88 -29.14
C GLY A 89 -54.01 -11.06 -27.67
N ALA A 90 -54.82 -10.37 -27.20
CA ALA A 90 -56.14 -10.15 -26.64
C ALA A 90 -56.72 -11.31 -25.78
N ALA A 91 -56.97 -10.95 -24.54
CA ALA A 91 -58.16 -11.00 -23.64
C ALA A 91 -59.06 -12.25 -23.51
N LYS A 92 -59.44 -12.51 -22.28
CA LYS A 92 -60.70 -12.75 -21.54
C LYS A 92 -60.50 -13.87 -20.52
N GLY A 93 -60.69 -13.71 -19.22
CA GLY A 93 -61.98 -13.46 -18.56
C GLY A 93 -62.46 -14.74 -17.89
N GLY A 94 -62.67 -14.74 -16.55
CA GLY A 94 -63.47 -15.83 -15.95
C GLY A 94 -63.15 -16.13 -14.48
N SER A 95 -63.90 -15.53 -13.60
CA SER A 95 -64.59 -16.01 -12.35
C SER A 95 -63.85 -16.79 -11.26
N ALA A 96 -64.07 -16.26 -10.11
CA ALA A 96 -63.81 -16.79 -8.79
C ALA A 96 -64.49 -18.14 -8.50
N THR A 97 -63.78 -18.97 -7.73
CA THR A 97 -64.43 -19.91 -6.82
C THR A 97 -63.53 -20.11 -5.59
N ALA A 98 -64.10 -19.85 -4.43
CA ALA A 98 -63.51 -20.08 -3.12
C ALA A 98 -63.38 -21.56 -2.80
N LEU A 99 -62.23 -21.98 -2.26
CA LEU A 99 -62.11 -23.23 -1.50
C LEU A 99 -61.12 -23.06 -0.35
N GLN A 100 -61.66 -22.88 0.79
CA GLN A 100 -61.46 -23.53 2.09
C GLN A 100 -60.04 -23.76 2.60
N ASN A 101 -59.81 -23.15 3.76
CA ASN A 101 -58.87 -23.35 4.81
C ASN A 101 -58.38 -24.84 4.98
N ALA A 102 -57.10 -25.08 4.73
CA ALA A 102 -56.33 -26.15 5.34
C ALA A 102 -55.49 -25.56 6.49
N PRO A 103 -55.28 -26.23 7.60
CA PRO A 103 -54.49 -25.72 8.71
C PRO A 103 -53.03 -25.59 8.26
N LYS A 104 -52.51 -24.37 8.37
CA LYS A 104 -51.06 -24.11 8.21
C LYS A 104 -50.31 -24.93 9.27
N GLY A 105 -49.56 -25.95 8.85
CA GLY A 105 -48.49 -26.52 9.65
C GLY A 105 -47.54 -25.43 10.17
N PRO A 106 -46.77 -25.69 11.22
CA PRO A 106 -45.85 -24.72 11.77
C PRO A 106 -44.99 -24.19 10.64
N ALA A 107 -44.94 -22.86 10.51
CA ALA A 107 -44.10 -22.18 9.54
C ALA A 107 -42.69 -22.66 9.74
N GLN A 108 -42.12 -23.29 8.71
CA GLN A 108 -40.66 -23.57 8.69
C GLN A 108 -39.95 -22.24 8.92
N PRO A 109 -38.97 -22.19 9.85
CA PRO A 109 -38.17 -20.99 10.00
C PRO A 109 -37.52 -20.67 8.62
N PRO A 110 -37.44 -19.37 8.27
CA PRO A 110 -36.86 -18.96 7.00
C PRO A 110 -35.46 -19.60 6.91
N GLU A 111 -35.16 -20.32 5.80
CA GLU A 111 -33.85 -20.88 5.54
C GLU A 111 -32.81 -19.77 5.77
N GLN A 112 -32.03 -19.87 6.84
CA GLN A 112 -31.00 -18.90 7.14
C GLN A 112 -29.92 -19.08 6.08
N LYS A 113 -29.76 -18.06 5.22
CA LYS A 113 -28.65 -18.03 4.26
C LYS A 113 -27.34 -18.11 5.02
N LEU A 114 -26.51 -19.08 4.68
CA LEU A 114 -25.18 -19.25 5.26
C LEU A 114 -24.16 -18.35 4.52
N ALA A 115 -23.25 -17.78 5.27
CA ALA A 115 -22.08 -17.08 4.73
C ALA A 115 -20.90 -18.05 4.55
N ALA A 116 -20.70 -18.96 5.53
CA ALA A 116 -19.70 -20.02 5.46
C ALA A 116 -20.09 -21.22 6.35
N MET A 117 -19.38 -22.32 6.14
CA MET A 117 -19.37 -23.50 7.04
C MET A 117 -17.91 -23.85 7.36
N VAL A 118 -17.60 -24.09 8.63
CA VAL A 118 -16.25 -24.40 9.11
C VAL A 118 -16.28 -25.66 9.95
N ASN A 119 -15.78 -26.77 9.41
CA ASN A 119 -15.83 -28.09 10.04
C ASN A 119 -17.24 -28.44 10.52
N GLY A 120 -18.28 -28.13 9.75
CA GLY A 120 -19.68 -28.34 10.09
C GLY A 120 -20.32 -27.28 11.00
N ALA A 121 -19.58 -26.30 11.48
CA ALA A 121 -20.13 -25.14 12.19
C ALA A 121 -20.60 -24.08 11.19
N GLU A 122 -21.85 -23.66 11.32
CA GLU A 122 -22.48 -22.68 10.44
C GLU A 122 -22.11 -21.24 10.84
N ILE A 123 -21.79 -20.40 9.85
CA ILE A 123 -21.68 -18.96 9.99
C ILE A 123 -22.83 -18.34 9.18
N PRO A 124 -23.91 -17.88 9.84
CA PRO A 124 -25.06 -17.27 9.16
C PRO A 124 -24.69 -15.94 8.49
N GLN A 125 -25.30 -15.64 7.35
CA GLN A 125 -25.13 -14.34 6.67
C GLN A 125 -25.58 -13.16 7.54
N ALA A 126 -26.56 -13.36 8.40
CA ALA A 126 -27.00 -12.36 9.37
C ALA A 126 -25.88 -12.00 10.35
N GLN A 127 -25.18 -12.99 10.89
CA GLN A 127 -24.02 -12.78 11.78
C GLN A 127 -22.91 -12.01 11.07
N LEU A 128 -22.61 -12.39 9.82
CA LEU A 128 -21.63 -11.67 9.00
C LEU A 128 -22.04 -10.21 8.80
N ALA A 129 -23.31 -9.94 8.47
CA ALA A 129 -23.82 -8.59 8.26
C ALA A 129 -23.74 -7.74 9.54
N GLU A 130 -24.07 -8.32 10.69
CA GLU A 130 -23.97 -7.63 11.99
C GLU A 130 -22.50 -7.28 12.32
N GLU A 131 -21.58 -8.20 12.13
CA GLU A 131 -20.17 -7.95 12.37
C GLU A 131 -19.61 -6.92 11.38
N CYS A 132 -20.02 -6.95 10.10
CA CYS A 132 -19.67 -5.95 9.10
C CYS A 132 -20.16 -4.55 9.51
N VAL A 133 -21.40 -4.43 9.97
CA VAL A 133 -21.96 -3.14 10.43
C VAL A 133 -21.26 -2.67 11.70
N ALA A 134 -20.97 -3.56 12.65
CA ALA A 134 -20.27 -3.21 13.87
C ALA A 134 -18.88 -2.61 13.60
N ARG A 135 -18.20 -3.09 12.54
CA ARG A 135 -16.84 -2.66 12.17
C ARG A 135 -16.82 -1.46 11.25
N HIS A 136 -17.67 -1.47 10.23
CA HIS A 136 -17.59 -0.55 9.10
C HIS A 136 -18.84 0.30 8.91
N GLY A 137 -19.90 0.06 9.71
CA GLY A 137 -21.20 0.70 9.53
C GLY A 137 -21.14 2.21 9.61
N ALA A 138 -20.35 2.78 10.52
CA ALA A 138 -20.23 4.23 10.65
C ALA A 138 -19.67 4.87 9.37
N THR A 139 -18.58 4.32 8.83
CA THR A 139 -17.92 4.82 7.63
C THR A 139 -18.77 4.60 6.38
N VAL A 140 -19.41 3.42 6.27
CA VAL A 140 -20.30 3.11 5.15
C VAL A 140 -21.53 4.01 5.18
N LEU A 141 -22.09 4.26 6.37
CA LEU A 141 -23.23 5.19 6.53
C LEU A 141 -22.84 6.60 6.10
N GLU A 142 -21.66 7.09 6.51
CA GLU A 142 -21.16 8.41 6.09
C GLU A 142 -21.06 8.52 4.55
N ALA A 143 -20.52 7.50 3.88
CA ALA A 143 -20.47 7.48 2.41
C ALA A 143 -21.85 7.52 1.77
N ILE A 144 -22.81 6.75 2.30
CA ILE A 144 -24.21 6.76 1.83
C ILE A 144 -24.86 8.13 2.05
N VAL A 145 -24.66 8.74 3.22
CA VAL A 145 -25.16 10.07 3.56
C VAL A 145 -24.58 11.13 2.62
N ASN A 146 -23.29 11.13 2.39
CA ASN A 146 -22.62 12.06 1.49
C ASN A 146 -23.15 11.93 0.05
N LYS A 147 -23.33 10.71 -0.46
CA LYS A 147 -23.93 10.47 -1.78
C LYS A 147 -25.36 11.04 -1.85
N LEU A 148 -26.18 10.80 -0.83
CA LEU A 148 -27.56 11.32 -0.76
C LEU A 148 -27.61 12.86 -0.71
N ILE A 149 -26.72 13.50 0.01
CA ILE A 149 -26.60 14.95 0.06
C ILE A 149 -26.31 15.52 -1.35
N ILE A 150 -25.39 14.90 -2.08
CA ILE A 150 -25.07 15.29 -3.46
C ILE A 150 -26.27 15.02 -4.39
N GLU A 151 -26.94 13.86 -4.30
CA GLU A 151 -28.14 13.52 -5.08
C GLU A 151 -29.26 14.53 -4.86
N GLN A 152 -29.50 14.93 -3.60
CA GLN A 152 -30.51 15.94 -3.26
C GLN A 152 -30.13 17.32 -3.80
N GLY A 153 -28.87 17.71 -3.72
CA GLY A 153 -28.35 18.95 -4.31
C GLY A 153 -28.53 18.98 -5.84
N CYS A 154 -28.22 17.89 -6.51
CA CYS A 154 -28.47 17.75 -7.95
C CYS A 154 -29.95 17.85 -8.29
N LYS A 155 -30.80 17.16 -7.54
CA LYS A 155 -32.27 17.20 -7.74
C LYS A 155 -32.83 18.61 -7.59
N GLN A 156 -32.38 19.37 -6.59
CA GLN A 156 -32.81 20.75 -6.36
C GLN A 156 -32.46 21.70 -7.52
N GLN A 157 -31.36 21.43 -8.22
CA GLN A 157 -30.88 22.22 -9.36
C GLN A 157 -31.26 21.64 -10.73
N GLY A 158 -32.01 20.53 -10.78
CA GLY A 158 -32.38 19.85 -12.03
C GLY A 158 -31.22 19.21 -12.76
N ILE A 159 -30.14 18.88 -12.04
CA ILE A 159 -28.93 18.25 -12.59
C ILE A 159 -29.10 16.72 -12.54
N SER A 160 -28.76 16.05 -13.65
CA SER A 160 -28.69 14.60 -13.72
C SER A 160 -27.34 14.17 -14.28
N VAL A 161 -26.79 13.07 -13.78
CA VAL A 161 -25.57 12.40 -14.27
C VAL A 161 -25.96 10.97 -14.64
N GLY A 162 -25.89 10.65 -15.92
CA GLY A 162 -26.26 9.34 -16.46
C GLY A 162 -25.11 8.32 -16.37
N ALA A 163 -25.47 7.02 -16.46
CA ALA A 163 -24.50 5.93 -16.45
C ALA A 163 -23.52 6.02 -17.65
N GLU A 164 -24.00 6.42 -18.81
CA GLU A 164 -23.14 6.59 -20.00
C GLU A 164 -22.04 7.63 -19.81
N GLU A 165 -22.34 8.70 -19.06
CA GLU A 165 -21.37 9.74 -18.75
C GLU A 165 -20.32 9.27 -17.74
N VAL A 166 -20.75 8.48 -16.76
CA VAL A 166 -19.85 7.83 -15.79
C VAL A 166 -18.90 6.90 -16.51
N ASP A 167 -19.41 6.10 -17.45
CA ASP A 167 -18.63 5.18 -18.27
C ASP A 167 -17.62 5.92 -19.16
N ALA A 168 -18.06 7.01 -19.79
CA ALA A 168 -17.19 7.86 -20.61
C ALA A 168 -16.06 8.50 -19.79
N GLU A 169 -16.35 8.95 -18.57
CA GLU A 169 -15.32 9.53 -17.68
C GLU A 169 -14.32 8.48 -17.21
N ILE A 170 -14.76 7.23 -16.94
CA ILE A 170 -13.85 6.11 -16.64
C ILE A 170 -12.89 5.87 -17.81
N ASP A 171 -13.39 5.93 -19.05
CA ASP A 171 -12.54 5.79 -20.25
C ASP A 171 -11.53 6.95 -20.39
N VAL A 172 -11.96 8.18 -20.06
CA VAL A 172 -11.06 9.34 -20.04
C VAL A 172 -9.97 9.16 -18.99
N MET A 173 -10.33 8.69 -17.79
CA MET A 173 -9.36 8.42 -16.74
C MET A 173 -8.36 7.33 -17.15
N ALA A 174 -8.82 6.22 -17.71
CA ALA A 174 -7.95 5.15 -18.19
C ALA A 174 -6.96 5.66 -19.27
N LYS A 175 -7.44 6.47 -20.22
CA LYS A 175 -6.61 7.09 -21.27
C LYS A 175 -5.55 8.03 -20.71
N ARG A 176 -5.84 8.79 -19.65
CA ARG A 176 -4.85 9.68 -18.98
C ARG A 176 -3.64 8.91 -18.44
N PHE A 177 -3.87 7.67 -17.99
CA PHE A 177 -2.82 6.77 -17.52
C PHE A 177 -2.26 5.89 -18.64
N ASN A 178 -2.68 6.11 -19.88
CA ASN A 178 -2.28 5.31 -21.05
C ASN A 178 -2.58 3.82 -20.88
N LEU A 179 -3.71 3.49 -20.22
CA LEU A 179 -4.18 2.14 -19.97
C LEU A 179 -5.50 1.86 -20.70
N PRO A 180 -5.71 0.61 -21.16
CA PRO A 180 -7.04 0.14 -21.52
C PRO A 180 -7.98 0.17 -20.30
N ARG A 181 -9.30 0.38 -20.54
CA ARG A 181 -10.31 0.44 -19.47
C ARG A 181 -10.25 -0.76 -18.52
N ASP A 182 -10.18 -1.97 -19.08
CA ASP A 182 -10.15 -3.19 -18.25
C ASP A 182 -8.93 -3.24 -17.33
N LYS A 183 -7.77 -2.81 -17.83
CA LYS A 183 -6.55 -2.73 -17.03
C LYS A 183 -6.59 -1.61 -15.98
N TRP A 184 -7.27 -0.52 -16.29
CA TRP A 184 -7.52 0.53 -15.31
C TRP A 184 -8.41 0.02 -14.17
N ILE A 185 -9.52 -0.65 -14.48
CA ILE A 185 -10.42 -1.23 -13.47
C ILE A 185 -9.72 -2.32 -12.64
N GLU A 186 -8.91 -3.17 -13.28
CA GLU A 186 -8.09 -4.17 -12.61
C GLU A 186 -7.12 -3.51 -11.60
N LEU A 187 -6.43 -2.47 -12.03
CA LEU A 187 -5.52 -1.69 -11.17
C LEU A 187 -6.26 -1.06 -9.98
N ILE A 188 -7.42 -0.45 -10.21
CA ILE A 188 -8.24 0.15 -9.13
C ILE A 188 -8.70 -0.91 -8.14
N ARG A 189 -9.14 -2.08 -8.64
CA ARG A 189 -9.52 -3.20 -7.78
C ARG A 189 -8.33 -3.70 -6.95
N ASP A 190 -7.18 -3.88 -7.56
CA ASP A 190 -5.99 -4.46 -6.90
C ASP A 190 -5.34 -3.46 -5.92
N GLU A 191 -5.32 -2.16 -6.26
CA GLU A 191 -4.71 -1.13 -5.41
C GLU A 191 -5.65 -0.58 -4.32
N ARG A 192 -6.97 -0.56 -4.56
CA ARG A 192 -7.95 0.06 -3.67
C ARG A 192 -9.00 -0.90 -3.12
N GLY A 193 -9.07 -2.14 -3.61
CA GLY A 193 -10.06 -3.13 -3.17
C GLY A 193 -11.51 -2.80 -3.59
N VAL A 194 -11.71 -1.88 -4.56
CA VAL A 194 -13.05 -1.47 -5.00
C VAL A 194 -13.43 -2.13 -6.32
N THR A 195 -14.68 -2.58 -6.42
CA THR A 195 -15.24 -3.13 -7.66
C THR A 195 -15.47 -2.04 -8.71
N ALA A 196 -15.63 -2.43 -9.99
CA ALA A 196 -15.96 -1.50 -11.06
C ALA A 196 -17.23 -0.68 -10.76
N GLN A 197 -18.26 -1.32 -10.20
CA GLN A 197 -19.51 -0.67 -9.83
C GLN A 197 -19.32 0.33 -8.68
N GLN A 198 -18.58 -0.05 -7.65
CA GLN A 198 -18.25 0.86 -6.55
C GLN A 198 -17.45 2.06 -7.03
N TYR A 199 -16.47 1.84 -7.93
CA TYR A 199 -15.69 2.92 -8.53
C TYR A 199 -16.59 3.91 -9.29
N ALA A 200 -17.50 3.39 -10.11
CA ALA A 200 -18.48 4.19 -10.85
C ALA A 200 -19.41 4.98 -9.93
N ASP A 201 -20.01 4.30 -8.93
CA ASP A 201 -21.06 4.87 -8.09
C ASP A 201 -20.58 5.78 -6.96
N GLU A 202 -19.39 5.51 -6.42
CA GLU A 202 -18.90 6.15 -5.20
C GLU A 202 -17.78 7.14 -5.45
N ILE A 203 -17.12 7.06 -6.60
CA ILE A 203 -16.00 7.94 -6.95
C ILE A 203 -16.32 8.78 -8.18
N VAL A 204 -16.68 8.15 -9.30
CA VAL A 204 -16.83 8.87 -10.57
C VAL A 204 -18.15 9.65 -10.61
N TRP A 205 -19.27 9.03 -10.22
CA TRP A 205 -20.56 9.71 -10.22
C TRP A 205 -20.61 10.95 -9.30
N PRO A 206 -20.15 10.90 -8.01
CA PRO A 206 -20.10 12.07 -7.16
C PRO A 206 -19.20 13.18 -7.70
N MET A 207 -18.07 12.82 -8.30
CA MET A 207 -17.15 13.76 -8.91
C MET A 207 -17.82 14.52 -10.08
N LEU A 208 -18.50 13.81 -10.97
CA LEU A 208 -19.24 14.42 -12.08
C LEU A 208 -20.41 15.30 -11.58
N ALA A 209 -21.15 14.81 -10.59
CA ALA A 209 -22.26 15.52 -9.97
C ALA A 209 -21.79 16.84 -9.35
N LEU A 210 -20.74 16.81 -8.54
CA LEU A 210 -20.16 17.99 -7.91
C LEU A 210 -19.55 18.96 -8.94
N ARG A 211 -18.90 18.46 -10.01
CA ARG A 211 -18.41 19.30 -11.11
C ARG A 211 -19.55 20.05 -11.79
N ARG A 212 -20.72 19.42 -11.98
CA ARG A 212 -21.88 20.10 -12.54
C ARG A 212 -22.54 21.09 -11.58
N LEU A 213 -22.62 20.77 -10.30
CA LEU A 213 -23.09 21.66 -9.26
C LEU A 213 -22.20 22.90 -9.09
N ALA A 214 -20.90 22.76 -9.37
CA ALA A 214 -19.88 23.81 -9.25
C ALA A 214 -19.78 24.73 -10.46
N HIS A 215 -20.75 24.78 -11.34
CA HIS A 215 -20.80 25.32 -12.72
C HIS A 215 -20.24 26.71 -12.98
N ALA A 216 -19.99 27.57 -11.98
CA ALA A 216 -19.59 28.96 -12.17
C ALA A 216 -18.09 29.17 -11.88
N GLY A 217 -17.42 29.93 -12.75
CA GLY A 217 -16.08 30.48 -12.46
C GLY A 217 -14.91 29.51 -12.67
N ILE A 218 -15.07 28.43 -13.43
CA ILE A 218 -14.00 27.45 -13.71
C ILE A 218 -13.08 27.86 -14.85
N GLU A 219 -13.47 28.85 -15.67
CA GLU A 219 -12.62 29.32 -16.75
C GLU A 219 -11.45 30.12 -16.17
N PRO A 220 -10.22 29.85 -16.59
CA PRO A 220 -9.07 30.62 -16.18
C PRO A 220 -9.09 32.03 -16.74
N THR A 221 -8.70 33.03 -15.94
CA THR A 221 -8.49 34.40 -16.42
C THR A 221 -7.15 34.54 -17.12
N PRO A 222 -6.94 35.58 -17.93
CA PRO A 222 -5.63 35.84 -18.56
C PRO A 222 -4.51 35.99 -17.52
N GLU A 223 -4.81 36.61 -16.38
CA GLU A 223 -3.87 36.81 -15.27
C GLU A 223 -3.44 35.46 -14.66
N GLU A 224 -4.39 34.58 -14.38
CA GLU A 224 -4.13 33.22 -13.85
C GLU A 224 -3.26 32.39 -14.82
N LEU A 225 -3.43 32.59 -16.13
CA LEU A 225 -2.60 31.93 -17.14
C LEU A 225 -1.15 32.45 -17.11
N VAL A 226 -0.95 33.75 -16.91
CA VAL A 226 0.38 34.34 -16.76
C VAL A 226 1.04 33.84 -15.48
N GLU A 227 0.32 33.86 -14.36
CA GLU A 227 0.82 33.33 -13.08
C GLU A 227 1.20 31.84 -13.16
N ALA A 228 0.36 31.02 -13.80
CA ALA A 228 0.65 29.60 -13.99
C ALA A 228 1.87 29.38 -14.91
N HIS A 229 2.05 30.24 -15.92
CA HIS A 229 3.22 30.21 -16.78
C HIS A 229 4.49 30.59 -15.99
N GLU A 230 4.44 31.69 -15.22
CA GLU A 230 5.56 32.12 -14.38
C GLU A 230 5.89 31.06 -13.30
N HIS A 231 4.88 30.43 -12.72
CA HIS A 231 5.08 29.34 -11.76
C HIS A 231 5.83 28.15 -12.37
N GLN A 232 5.53 27.79 -13.62
CA GLN A 232 6.16 26.61 -14.25
C GLN A 232 7.49 26.94 -14.96
N PHE A 233 7.58 28.08 -15.61
CA PHE A 233 8.66 28.45 -16.54
C PHE A 233 9.39 29.74 -16.19
N GLY A 234 8.87 30.53 -15.24
CA GLY A 234 9.46 31.75 -14.79
C GLY A 234 10.83 31.59 -14.12
N PRO A 235 11.46 32.69 -13.73
CA PRO A 235 12.71 32.66 -13.01
C PRO A 235 12.55 31.90 -11.69
N ALA A 236 13.64 31.35 -11.20
CA ALA A 236 13.63 30.59 -9.93
C ALA A 236 14.89 30.89 -9.10
N VAL A 237 14.79 30.72 -7.79
CA VAL A 237 15.90 30.90 -6.86
C VAL A 237 16.35 29.54 -6.35
N LYS A 238 17.62 29.19 -6.59
CA LYS A 238 18.27 28.06 -5.92
C LYS A 238 18.54 28.47 -4.49
N ALA A 239 18.00 27.74 -3.54
CA ALA A 239 18.10 28.08 -2.15
C ALA A 239 18.33 26.88 -1.24
N ARG A 240 18.88 27.18 -0.07
CA ARG A 240 18.84 26.30 1.10
C ARG A 240 17.95 26.93 2.15
N ILE A 241 17.28 26.09 2.93
CA ILE A 241 16.42 26.54 4.03
C ILE A 241 16.75 25.82 5.34
N ILE A 242 16.46 26.48 6.45
CA ILE A 242 16.41 25.90 7.79
C ILE A 242 15.02 26.22 8.33
N VAL A 243 14.25 25.20 8.68
CA VAL A 243 12.89 25.34 9.22
C VAL A 243 12.91 25.04 10.70
N LEU A 244 12.36 25.95 11.52
CA LEU A 244 12.45 25.91 12.98
C LEU A 244 11.06 26.12 13.60
N ARG A 245 10.89 25.68 14.85
CA ARG A 245 9.58 25.76 15.54
C ARG A 245 9.34 27.11 16.23
N THR A 246 10.40 27.76 16.66
CA THR A 246 10.27 29.01 17.43
C THR A 246 11.12 30.12 16.83
N GLN A 247 10.63 31.35 16.97
CA GLN A 247 11.33 32.52 16.50
C GLN A 247 12.70 32.71 17.21
N ALA A 248 12.74 32.47 18.52
CA ALA A 248 13.97 32.62 19.31
C ALA A 248 15.08 31.65 18.83
N GLU A 249 14.71 30.40 18.51
CA GLU A 249 15.64 29.43 17.94
C GLU A 249 16.11 29.89 16.55
N ALA A 250 15.19 30.36 15.71
CA ALA A 250 15.50 30.84 14.37
C ALA A 250 16.46 32.05 14.40
N GLU A 251 16.25 33.01 15.30
CA GLU A 251 17.15 34.16 15.47
C GLU A 251 18.55 33.73 15.93
N ARG A 252 18.64 32.78 16.86
CA ARG A 252 19.91 32.22 17.31
C ARG A 252 20.65 31.52 16.18
N ILE A 253 19.99 30.59 15.47
CA ILE A 253 20.61 29.87 14.36
C ILE A 253 20.96 30.84 13.22
N ARG A 254 20.13 31.85 12.96
CA ARG A 254 20.46 32.90 11.99
C ARG A 254 21.74 33.63 12.33
N ALA A 255 21.95 34.01 13.57
CA ALA A 255 23.19 34.64 14.02
C ALA A 255 24.42 33.76 13.79
N GLU A 256 24.30 32.46 14.06
CA GLU A 256 25.37 31.47 13.85
C GLU A 256 25.71 31.30 12.34
N VAL A 257 24.70 31.16 11.47
CA VAL A 257 24.94 31.02 10.02
C VAL A 257 25.34 32.32 9.33
N LEU A 258 25.04 33.48 9.91
CA LEU A 258 25.59 34.77 9.43
C LEU A 258 27.07 34.90 9.76
N ALA A 259 27.51 34.38 10.91
CA ALA A 259 28.91 34.39 11.28
C ALA A 259 29.75 33.41 10.43
N LYS A 260 29.12 32.29 9.99
CA LYS A 260 29.75 31.23 9.19
C LYS A 260 28.81 30.72 8.09
N PRO A 261 28.65 31.44 6.98
CA PRO A 261 27.73 31.10 5.91
C PRO A 261 27.99 29.74 5.24
N GLU A 262 29.22 29.25 5.29
CA GLU A 262 29.62 27.94 4.75
C GLU A 262 29.03 26.77 5.56
N GLU A 263 28.80 26.94 6.85
CA GLU A 263 28.22 25.93 7.73
C GLU A 263 26.69 25.85 7.67
N PHE A 264 26.02 26.65 6.81
CA PHE A 264 24.56 26.68 6.67
C PHE A 264 23.95 25.28 6.47
N GLY A 265 24.59 24.46 5.62
CA GLY A 265 24.12 23.08 5.37
C GLY A 265 24.25 22.16 6.59
N ALA A 266 25.27 22.36 7.43
CA ALA A 266 25.44 21.62 8.67
C ALA A 266 24.35 22.00 9.69
N HIS A 267 24.06 23.31 9.84
CA HIS A 267 22.97 23.79 10.68
C HIS A 267 21.60 23.30 10.20
N ALA A 268 21.36 23.27 8.89
CA ALA A 268 20.14 22.72 8.31
C ALA A 268 19.96 21.25 8.70
N ARG A 269 21.02 20.43 8.58
CA ARG A 269 20.98 18.99 8.94
C ARG A 269 20.72 18.78 10.42
N GLN A 270 21.28 19.65 11.28
CA GLN A 270 21.21 19.49 12.72
C GLN A 270 19.94 20.05 13.34
N HIS A 271 19.42 21.15 12.83
CA HIS A 271 18.36 21.93 13.49
C HIS A 271 17.06 22.03 12.70
N SER A 272 17.05 21.78 11.37
CA SER A 272 15.82 21.88 10.61
C SER A 272 14.83 20.80 11.00
N ILE A 273 13.60 21.20 11.30
CA ILE A 273 12.49 20.26 11.59
C ILE A 273 11.89 19.64 10.32
N ASP A 274 12.13 20.24 9.14
CA ASP A 274 11.76 19.66 7.86
C ASP A 274 12.79 18.59 7.47
N VAL A 275 12.39 17.33 7.57
CA VAL A 275 13.25 16.17 7.33
C VAL A 275 13.82 16.16 5.90
N GLY A 276 13.05 16.65 4.93
CA GLY A 276 13.46 16.71 3.52
C GLY A 276 14.67 17.63 3.32
N SER A 277 14.55 18.86 3.74
CA SER A 277 15.63 19.85 3.64
C SER A 277 16.80 19.52 4.59
N ALA A 278 16.53 19.02 5.80
CA ALA A 278 17.57 18.60 6.75
C ALA A 278 18.49 17.54 6.13
N SER A 279 17.93 16.47 5.56
CA SER A 279 18.70 15.38 4.93
C SER A 279 19.48 15.83 3.70
N ALA A 280 18.98 16.85 3.00
CA ALA A 280 19.61 17.45 1.82
C ALA A 280 20.53 18.65 2.17
N ASN A 281 20.98 18.81 3.43
CA ASN A 281 21.81 19.96 3.85
C ASN A 281 21.16 21.33 3.57
N GLY A 282 19.86 21.40 3.74
CA GLY A 282 19.06 22.60 3.50
C GLY A 282 18.58 22.79 2.05
N TRP A 283 19.07 22.00 1.10
CA TRP A 283 18.66 22.12 -0.29
C TRP A 283 17.18 21.84 -0.48
N VAL A 284 16.52 22.74 -1.21
CA VAL A 284 15.13 22.59 -1.66
C VAL A 284 15.05 22.72 -3.16
N GLN A 285 13.92 22.32 -3.73
CA GLN A 285 13.67 22.61 -5.14
C GLN A 285 13.73 24.13 -5.39
N PRO A 286 14.20 24.56 -6.56
CA PRO A 286 14.26 25.98 -6.87
C PRO A 286 12.93 26.68 -6.61
N ILE A 287 12.96 27.72 -5.78
CA ILE A 287 11.78 28.50 -5.39
C ILE A 287 11.33 29.34 -6.60
N ARG A 288 10.07 29.19 -6.97
CA ARG A 288 9.45 29.94 -8.05
C ARG A 288 8.43 30.93 -7.50
N ARG A 289 7.95 31.87 -8.33
CA ARG A 289 6.83 32.74 -7.98
C ARG A 289 5.50 31.99 -8.00
N HIS A 290 4.53 32.52 -7.31
CA HIS A 290 3.14 31.98 -7.24
C HIS A 290 3.05 30.57 -6.63
N THR A 291 3.91 30.29 -5.63
CA THR A 291 3.89 29.02 -4.85
C THR A 291 2.91 29.08 -3.67
N GLY A 292 2.34 30.24 -3.38
CA GLY A 292 1.32 30.43 -2.35
C GLY A 292 1.75 31.19 -1.10
N GLU A 293 3.04 31.56 -0.98
CA GLU A 293 3.59 32.36 0.14
C GLU A 293 4.31 33.63 -0.36
N PRO A 294 3.58 34.70 -0.64
CA PRO A 294 4.14 35.92 -1.28
C PRO A 294 5.29 36.55 -0.49
N ARG A 295 5.25 36.51 0.85
CA ARG A 295 6.33 37.06 1.68
C ARG A 295 7.61 36.23 1.57
N PHE A 296 7.50 34.93 1.59
CA PHE A 296 8.62 34.02 1.42
C PHE A 296 9.24 34.16 0.03
N GLU A 297 8.40 34.24 -1.00
CA GLU A 297 8.83 34.48 -2.38
C GLU A 297 9.54 35.82 -2.54
N ALA A 298 8.97 36.89 -1.99
CA ALA A 298 9.57 38.24 -2.05
C ALA A 298 10.97 38.23 -1.41
N VAL A 299 11.13 37.58 -0.26
CA VAL A 299 12.42 37.46 0.40
C VAL A 299 13.38 36.64 -0.46
N ALA A 300 12.95 35.48 -0.97
CA ALA A 300 13.82 34.61 -1.78
C ALA A 300 14.35 35.31 -3.02
N PHE A 301 13.49 36.03 -3.74
CA PHE A 301 13.86 36.75 -4.95
C PHE A 301 14.62 38.06 -4.68
N GLY A 302 14.50 38.65 -3.49
CA GLY A 302 15.22 39.84 -3.06
C GLY A 302 16.64 39.58 -2.57
N LEU A 303 17.01 38.34 -2.28
CA LEU A 303 18.35 38.02 -1.78
C LEU A 303 19.40 38.03 -2.90
N PRO A 304 20.56 38.65 -2.68
CA PRO A 304 21.71 38.43 -3.54
C PRO A 304 22.26 37.01 -3.41
N VAL A 305 22.98 36.52 -4.39
CA VAL A 305 23.65 35.22 -4.34
C VAL A 305 24.60 35.18 -3.14
N GLY A 306 24.48 34.14 -2.31
CA GLY A 306 25.19 33.98 -1.05
C GLY A 306 24.51 34.67 0.15
N GLY A 307 23.50 35.52 -0.09
CA GLY A 307 22.74 36.21 0.95
C GLY A 307 21.90 35.27 1.83
N ILE A 308 21.83 35.62 3.11
CA ILE A 308 21.01 34.92 4.11
C ILE A 308 19.87 35.85 4.54
N SER A 309 18.65 35.33 4.56
CA SER A 309 17.44 36.11 4.88
C SER A 309 17.35 36.49 6.36
N GLU A 310 16.45 37.39 6.66
CA GLU A 310 15.85 37.48 7.97
C GLU A 310 14.99 36.23 8.25
N VAL A 311 14.58 36.05 9.51
CA VAL A 311 13.65 35.00 9.87
C VAL A 311 12.29 35.28 9.24
N VAL A 312 11.82 34.39 8.39
CA VAL A 312 10.53 34.49 7.72
C VAL A 312 9.55 33.56 8.41
N GLN A 313 8.46 34.09 8.91
CA GLN A 313 7.39 33.26 9.47
C GLN A 313 6.47 32.80 8.32
N VAL A 314 6.27 31.48 8.23
CA VAL A 314 5.34 30.84 7.30
C VAL A 314 4.45 29.90 8.14
N ALA A 315 3.17 30.21 8.23
CA ALA A 315 2.23 29.56 9.12
C ALA A 315 2.72 29.55 10.60
N ASP A 316 2.94 28.40 11.17
CA ASP A 316 3.44 28.15 12.54
C ASP A 316 4.95 27.88 12.61
N GLN A 317 5.66 28.05 11.48
CA GLN A 317 7.09 27.75 11.35
C GLN A 317 7.90 29.02 11.05
N PHE A 318 9.19 28.96 11.37
CA PHE A 318 10.15 30.04 11.14
C PHE A 318 11.27 29.53 10.24
N ILE A 319 11.47 30.24 9.11
CA ILE A 319 12.38 29.81 8.04
C ILE A 319 13.52 30.81 7.87
N ILE A 320 14.73 30.29 7.80
CA ILE A 320 15.91 31.03 7.36
C ILE A 320 16.29 30.53 5.97
N LEU A 321 16.54 31.46 5.05
CA LEU A 321 16.80 31.21 3.64
C LEU A 321 18.22 31.65 3.29
N LYS A 322 18.95 30.84 2.52
CA LYS A 322 20.21 31.23 1.86
C LYS A 322 20.05 31.11 0.36
N CYS A 323 20.27 32.18 -0.36
CA CYS A 323 20.27 32.19 -1.82
C CYS A 323 21.58 31.62 -2.35
N GLU A 324 21.52 30.52 -3.10
CA GLU A 324 22.70 29.90 -3.74
C GLU A 324 22.81 30.26 -5.23
N GLY A 325 21.80 30.91 -5.81
CA GLY A 325 21.82 31.39 -7.19
C GLY A 325 20.45 31.69 -7.75
N HIS A 326 20.41 32.45 -8.83
CA HIS A 326 19.22 32.75 -9.61
C HIS A 326 19.23 31.98 -10.93
N LEU A 327 18.10 31.36 -11.25
CA LEU A 327 17.89 30.69 -12.53
C LEU A 327 17.04 31.60 -13.42
N PRO A 328 17.44 31.82 -14.68
CA PRO A 328 16.62 32.55 -15.63
C PRO A 328 15.31 31.80 -15.93
N ALA A 329 14.31 32.53 -16.44
CA ALA A 329 13.13 31.91 -17.00
C ALA A 329 13.50 30.95 -18.14
N ALA A 330 12.74 29.85 -18.26
CA ALA A 330 12.86 28.97 -19.41
C ALA A 330 12.29 29.68 -20.66
N ASP A 331 12.91 29.46 -21.82
CA ASP A 331 12.45 30.01 -23.10
C ASP A 331 11.27 29.20 -23.64
N VAL A 332 10.11 29.36 -22.99
CA VAL A 332 8.84 28.71 -23.36
C VAL A 332 7.78 29.80 -23.50
N ALA A 333 7.34 30.06 -24.71
CA ALA A 333 6.29 31.04 -24.96
C ALA A 333 4.95 30.58 -24.35
N LEU A 334 4.23 31.48 -23.68
CA LEU A 334 2.91 31.24 -23.09
C LEU A 334 1.94 30.64 -24.13
N GLU A 335 1.92 31.22 -25.36
CA GLU A 335 1.00 30.78 -26.40
C GLU A 335 1.21 29.30 -26.82
N ALA A 336 2.46 28.82 -26.78
CA ALA A 336 2.78 27.44 -27.15
C ALA A 336 2.17 26.41 -26.16
N ILE A 337 2.03 26.78 -24.90
CA ILE A 337 1.54 25.89 -23.83
C ILE A 337 0.17 26.30 -23.29
N ARG A 338 -0.40 27.38 -23.80
CA ARG A 338 -1.69 27.92 -23.35
C ARG A 338 -2.81 26.89 -23.28
N PRO A 339 -3.04 26.03 -24.32
CA PRO A 339 -4.08 25.02 -24.24
C PRO A 339 -3.92 24.05 -23.04
N ARG A 340 -2.67 23.69 -22.74
CA ARG A 340 -2.34 22.83 -21.59
C ARG A 340 -2.58 23.55 -20.27
N LEU A 341 -2.13 24.80 -20.13
CA LEU A 341 -2.33 25.59 -18.91
C LEU A 341 -3.81 25.86 -18.65
N VAL A 342 -4.60 26.14 -19.70
CA VAL A 342 -6.06 26.32 -19.58
C VAL A 342 -6.70 25.06 -18.99
N GLU A 343 -6.34 23.88 -19.47
CA GLU A 343 -6.89 22.63 -18.98
C GLU A 343 -6.45 22.33 -17.54
N GLU A 344 -5.17 22.52 -17.23
CA GLU A 344 -4.64 22.36 -15.86
C GLU A 344 -5.33 23.27 -14.84
N LEU A 345 -5.50 24.55 -15.19
CA LEU A 345 -6.18 25.53 -14.33
C LEU A 345 -7.67 25.25 -14.23
N ARG A 346 -8.33 24.89 -15.34
CA ARG A 346 -9.75 24.51 -15.32
C ARG A 346 -9.98 23.31 -14.41
N GLU A 347 -9.13 22.29 -14.47
CA GLU A 347 -9.21 21.14 -13.58
C GLU A 347 -8.96 21.53 -12.11
N LYS A 348 -7.99 22.41 -11.84
CA LYS A 348 -7.73 22.92 -10.48
C LYS A 348 -8.94 23.67 -9.94
N LYS A 349 -9.44 24.66 -10.68
CA LYS A 349 -10.60 25.47 -10.31
C LYS A 349 -11.87 24.61 -10.14
N SER A 350 -12.06 23.62 -11.01
CA SER A 350 -13.18 22.69 -10.92
C SER A 350 -13.12 21.85 -9.64
N ARG A 351 -11.94 21.38 -9.23
CA ARG A 351 -11.75 20.67 -7.95
C ARG A 351 -12.04 21.56 -6.75
N GLU A 352 -11.51 22.76 -6.73
CA GLU A 352 -11.70 23.74 -5.65
C GLU A 352 -13.18 24.15 -5.52
N ALA A 353 -13.84 24.44 -6.65
CA ALA A 353 -15.26 24.76 -6.69
C ALA A 353 -16.12 23.57 -6.23
N SER A 354 -15.81 22.36 -6.69
CA SER A 354 -16.49 21.13 -6.28
C SER A 354 -16.35 20.88 -4.77
N SER A 355 -15.15 21.07 -4.22
CA SER A 355 -14.91 20.97 -2.78
C SER A 355 -15.70 22.00 -1.98
N THR A 356 -15.77 23.24 -2.46
CA THR A 356 -16.54 24.30 -1.83
C THR A 356 -18.03 24.03 -1.86
N VAL A 357 -18.55 23.55 -3.00
CA VAL A 357 -19.96 23.16 -3.14
C VAL A 357 -20.28 21.99 -2.20
N PHE A 358 -19.43 20.98 -2.15
CA PHE A 358 -19.66 19.82 -1.29
C PHE A 358 -19.69 20.22 0.19
N ARG A 359 -18.71 21.01 0.65
CA ARG A 359 -18.70 21.55 2.01
C ARG A 359 -19.97 22.31 2.33
N ARG A 360 -20.43 23.19 1.44
CA ARG A 360 -21.70 23.93 1.61
C ARG A 360 -22.91 22.99 1.70
N LEU A 361 -22.95 21.95 0.87
CA LEU A 361 -23.99 20.95 0.92
C LEU A 361 -24.00 20.20 2.26
N GLN A 362 -22.83 19.84 2.79
CA GLN A 362 -22.70 19.21 4.10
C GLN A 362 -23.13 20.14 5.25
N GLU A 363 -22.70 21.40 5.22
CA GLU A 363 -23.04 22.40 6.25
C GLU A 363 -24.53 22.72 6.28
N THR A 364 -25.22 22.66 5.14
CA THR A 364 -26.64 22.96 5.03
C THR A 364 -27.55 21.73 5.23
N ALA A 365 -26.99 20.52 5.11
CA ALA A 365 -27.74 19.28 5.28
C ALA A 365 -28.07 19.02 6.75
N LYS A 366 -29.33 18.68 7.02
CA LYS A 366 -29.74 18.20 8.33
C LYS A 366 -29.58 16.68 8.39
N VAL A 367 -28.48 16.23 9.00
CA VAL A 367 -28.18 14.79 9.16
C VAL A 367 -28.42 14.39 10.62
N GLU A 368 -29.28 13.38 10.81
CA GLU A 368 -29.54 12.78 12.11
C GLU A 368 -29.07 11.31 12.07
N ASN A 369 -28.03 11.00 12.81
CA ASN A 369 -27.54 9.61 12.94
C ASN A 369 -28.43 8.88 13.97
N VAL A 370 -29.16 7.86 13.51
CA VAL A 370 -30.03 7.02 14.33
C VAL A 370 -29.29 5.79 14.85
N MET A 371 -28.38 5.24 14.03
CA MET A 371 -27.67 4.00 14.34
C MET A 371 -26.79 4.11 15.60
N ASN A 372 -26.23 5.29 15.87
CA ASN A 372 -25.36 5.54 17.03
C ASN A 372 -26.11 6.00 18.29
N ASP A 373 -27.46 6.13 18.23
CA ASP A 373 -28.33 6.52 19.34
C ASP A 373 -29.32 5.40 19.64
N PRO A 374 -29.11 4.60 20.70
CA PRO A 374 -30.00 3.47 21.02
C PRO A 374 -31.47 3.88 21.25
N ALA A 375 -31.72 5.07 21.83
CA ALA A 375 -33.08 5.55 22.06
C ALA A 375 -33.77 5.90 20.74
N ARG A 376 -33.09 6.54 19.82
CA ARG A 376 -33.61 6.83 18.49
C ARG A 376 -33.75 5.58 17.63
N ALA A 377 -32.81 4.65 17.70
CA ALA A 377 -32.92 3.38 17.01
C ALA A 377 -34.16 2.57 17.44
N ALA A 378 -34.49 2.61 18.73
CA ALA A 378 -35.71 2.00 19.25
C ALA A 378 -36.97 2.73 18.76
N ALA A 379 -36.93 4.05 18.61
CA ALA A 379 -38.05 4.87 18.13
C ALA A 379 -38.27 4.80 16.61
N LEU A 380 -37.18 4.52 15.84
CA LEU A 380 -37.17 4.46 14.38
C LEU A 380 -36.58 3.10 13.90
N PRO A 381 -37.28 2.00 14.13
CA PRO A 381 -36.77 0.68 13.78
C PRO A 381 -36.53 0.57 12.27
N GLY A 382 -35.36 0.02 11.91
CA GLY A 382 -34.96 -0.15 10.51
C GLY A 382 -34.35 1.08 9.84
N VAL A 383 -34.20 2.21 10.55
CA VAL A 383 -33.58 3.44 10.05
C VAL A 383 -32.15 3.58 10.63
N ALA A 384 -31.18 3.82 9.78
CA ALA A 384 -29.78 4.09 10.17
C ALA A 384 -29.51 5.60 10.34
N ALA A 385 -30.11 6.43 9.48
CA ALA A 385 -29.99 7.89 9.55
C ALA A 385 -31.18 8.57 8.86
N LEU A 386 -31.38 9.87 9.15
CA LEU A 386 -32.23 10.76 8.38
C LEU A 386 -31.38 11.85 7.72
N VAL A 387 -31.56 12.07 6.43
CA VAL A 387 -30.90 13.11 5.66
C VAL A 387 -31.91 14.07 5.08
N ASN A 388 -31.99 15.28 5.63
CA ASN A 388 -33.03 16.26 5.32
C ASN A 388 -34.45 15.65 5.45
N GLY A 389 -34.68 14.80 6.46
CA GLY A 389 -35.93 14.09 6.71
C GLY A 389 -36.12 12.81 5.86
N ALA A 390 -35.26 12.52 4.89
CA ALA A 390 -35.32 11.27 4.11
C ALA A 390 -34.62 10.13 4.87
N PRO A 391 -35.28 8.96 5.07
CA PRO A 391 -34.68 7.86 5.82
C PRO A 391 -33.66 7.07 4.99
N VAL A 392 -32.56 6.74 5.62
CA VAL A 392 -31.58 5.73 5.16
C VAL A 392 -31.87 4.45 5.94
N SER A 393 -32.20 3.35 5.25
CA SER A 393 -32.48 2.08 5.93
C SER A 393 -31.22 1.41 6.43
N ILE A 394 -31.33 0.71 7.57
CA ILE A 394 -30.22 -0.11 8.10
C ILE A 394 -29.85 -1.24 7.15
N ASP A 395 -30.80 -1.78 6.37
CA ASP A 395 -30.55 -2.84 5.41
C ASP A 395 -29.70 -2.35 4.23
N ARG A 396 -29.84 -1.08 3.83
CA ARG A 396 -28.95 -0.47 2.84
C ARG A 396 -27.51 -0.40 3.36
N VAL A 397 -27.35 -0.06 4.63
CA VAL A 397 -26.01 -0.04 5.28
C VAL A 397 -25.46 -1.46 5.41
N ARG A 398 -26.28 -2.44 5.85
CA ARG A 398 -25.86 -3.85 5.92
C ARG A 398 -25.38 -4.38 4.57
N GLN A 399 -26.18 -4.16 3.52
CA GLN A 399 -25.81 -4.62 2.19
C GLN A 399 -24.52 -3.96 1.70
N ALA A 400 -24.40 -2.66 1.85
CA ALA A 400 -23.18 -1.95 1.45
C ALA A 400 -21.95 -2.37 2.26
N CYS A 401 -22.10 -2.70 3.55
CA CYS A 401 -21.04 -3.27 4.37
C CYS A 401 -20.63 -4.67 3.89
N LEU A 402 -21.60 -5.52 3.56
CA LEU A 402 -21.35 -6.86 3.02
C LEU A 402 -20.63 -6.80 1.67
N ASP A 403 -21.07 -5.91 0.77
CA ASP A 403 -20.51 -5.78 -0.57
C ASP A 403 -19.04 -5.29 -0.54
N ARG A 404 -18.69 -4.46 0.46
CA ARG A 404 -17.33 -3.89 0.57
C ARG A 404 -16.38 -4.71 1.43
N HIS A 405 -16.89 -5.21 2.56
CA HIS A 405 -16.08 -5.78 3.63
C HIS A 405 -16.44 -7.22 3.98
N GLY A 406 -17.46 -7.78 3.32
CA GLY A 406 -18.02 -9.09 3.67
C GLY A 406 -16.97 -10.21 3.64
N LEU A 407 -16.10 -10.25 2.64
CA LEU A 407 -15.06 -11.28 2.54
C LEU A 407 -14.00 -11.16 3.65
N ASP A 408 -13.54 -9.95 3.94
CA ASP A 408 -12.51 -9.73 4.97
C ASP A 408 -13.05 -10.03 6.37
N VAL A 409 -14.28 -9.60 6.65
CA VAL A 409 -14.94 -9.87 7.93
C VAL A 409 -15.27 -11.37 8.06
N LEU A 410 -15.64 -12.03 6.97
CA LEU A 410 -15.87 -13.48 6.98
C LEU A 410 -14.59 -14.26 7.35
N GLU A 411 -13.42 -13.86 6.84
CA GLU A 411 -12.14 -14.47 7.21
C GLU A 411 -11.85 -14.33 8.72
N ILE A 412 -12.24 -13.21 9.34
CA ILE A 412 -12.14 -13.03 10.79
C ILE A 412 -13.05 -14.03 11.51
N LEU A 413 -14.31 -14.16 11.09
CA LEU A 413 -15.26 -15.10 11.69
C LEU A 413 -14.81 -16.56 11.51
N VAL A 414 -14.30 -16.93 10.33
CA VAL A 414 -13.69 -18.24 10.07
C VAL A 414 -12.53 -18.50 11.02
N THR A 415 -11.61 -17.54 11.15
CA THR A 415 -10.45 -17.64 12.06
C THR A 415 -10.89 -17.83 13.51
N ARG A 416 -11.84 -17.03 13.99
CA ARG A 416 -12.41 -17.16 15.36
C ARG A 416 -13.05 -18.53 15.56
N THR A 417 -13.80 -19.02 14.57
CA THR A 417 -14.44 -20.34 14.63
C THR A 417 -13.41 -21.48 14.71
N LEU A 418 -12.36 -21.45 13.85
CA LEU A 418 -11.27 -22.42 13.87
C LEU A 418 -10.55 -22.44 15.22
N LEU A 419 -10.19 -21.27 15.76
CA LEU A 419 -9.53 -21.17 17.05
C LEU A 419 -10.42 -21.65 18.20
N SER A 420 -11.72 -21.30 18.16
CA SER A 420 -12.69 -21.79 19.16
C SER A 420 -12.79 -23.31 19.16
N GLN A 421 -12.87 -23.93 17.98
CA GLN A 421 -12.89 -25.40 17.83
C GLN A 421 -11.59 -26.04 18.31
N ALA A 422 -10.42 -25.43 17.98
CA ALA A 422 -9.12 -25.92 18.42
C ALA A 422 -8.98 -25.83 19.95
N MET A 423 -9.41 -24.72 20.55
CA MET A 423 -9.42 -24.53 22.01
C MET A 423 -10.32 -25.58 22.71
N ALA A 424 -11.52 -25.79 22.18
CA ALA A 424 -12.44 -26.81 22.73
C ALA A 424 -11.83 -28.20 22.65
N LYS A 425 -11.22 -28.58 21.50
CA LYS A 425 -10.54 -29.85 21.30
C LYS A 425 -9.32 -30.01 22.21
N GLY A 426 -8.56 -28.96 22.43
CA GLY A 426 -7.38 -28.94 23.30
C GLY A 426 -7.69 -28.73 24.78
N ASN A 427 -8.96 -28.58 25.16
CA ASN A 427 -9.39 -28.20 26.50
C ASN A 427 -8.66 -26.97 27.04
N VAL A 428 -8.48 -25.99 26.17
CA VAL A 428 -7.81 -24.70 26.44
C VAL A 428 -8.85 -23.58 26.61
N SER A 429 -8.68 -22.73 27.61
CA SER A 429 -9.50 -21.54 27.81
C SER A 429 -8.64 -20.30 27.88
N VAL A 430 -9.15 -19.19 27.36
CA VAL A 430 -8.56 -17.84 27.47
C VAL A 430 -9.34 -17.08 28.52
N THR A 431 -8.66 -16.63 29.56
CA THR A 431 -9.27 -15.84 30.65
C THR A 431 -8.96 -14.35 30.47
N GLN A 432 -9.72 -13.51 31.18
CA GLN A 432 -9.45 -12.07 31.18
C GLN A 432 -8.03 -11.74 31.68
N ALA A 433 -7.54 -12.48 32.68
CA ALA A 433 -6.18 -12.32 33.19
C ALA A 433 -5.10 -12.62 32.14
N ASP A 434 -5.34 -13.59 31.26
CA ASP A 434 -4.44 -13.89 30.14
C ASP A 434 -4.38 -12.75 29.14
N ILE A 435 -5.55 -12.17 28.81
CA ILE A 435 -5.65 -11.00 27.92
C ILE A 435 -4.89 -9.80 28.51
N GLU A 436 -5.11 -9.51 29.79
CA GLU A 436 -4.42 -8.41 30.50
C GLU A 436 -2.90 -8.64 30.56
N ALA A 437 -2.47 -9.88 30.77
CA ALA A 437 -1.06 -10.25 30.75
C ALA A 437 -0.44 -10.04 29.37
N GLU A 438 -1.15 -10.37 28.30
CA GLU A 438 -0.68 -10.19 26.92
C GLU A 438 -0.62 -8.69 26.55
N VAL A 439 -1.62 -7.89 26.94
CA VAL A 439 -1.60 -6.43 26.73
C VAL A 439 -0.42 -5.80 27.49
N ARG A 440 -0.16 -6.26 28.73
CA ARG A 440 0.98 -5.81 29.53
C ARG A 440 2.30 -6.12 28.85
N ARG A 441 2.46 -7.35 28.34
CA ARG A 441 3.63 -7.78 27.57
C ARG A 441 3.82 -6.94 26.31
N GLY A 442 2.72 -6.62 25.61
CA GLY A 442 2.76 -5.72 24.46
C GLY A 442 3.25 -4.32 24.80
N ALA A 443 2.72 -3.74 25.88
CA ALA A 443 3.16 -2.42 26.38
C ALA A 443 4.66 -2.43 26.74
N GLU A 444 5.12 -3.47 27.41
CA GLU A 444 6.52 -3.64 27.79
C GLU A 444 7.45 -3.77 26.58
N ALA A 445 7.10 -4.63 25.63
CA ALA A 445 7.85 -4.85 24.39
C ALA A 445 7.95 -3.59 23.52
N MET A 446 6.94 -2.72 23.56
CA MET A 446 6.91 -1.43 22.85
C MET A 446 7.49 -0.27 23.65
N GLY A 447 8.04 -0.54 24.84
CA GLY A 447 8.72 0.45 25.68
C GLY A 447 7.79 1.42 26.42
N PHE A 448 6.48 1.12 26.50
CA PHE A 448 5.53 1.93 27.27
C PHE A 448 5.68 1.64 28.76
N ARG A 449 6.35 2.55 29.49
CA ARG A 449 6.61 2.42 30.91
C ARG A 449 6.17 3.68 31.64
N ARG A 450 5.67 3.50 32.87
CA ARG A 450 5.41 4.57 33.84
C ARG A 450 6.71 5.05 34.46
N ASP A 451 6.66 6.12 35.21
CA ASP A 451 7.82 6.68 35.93
C ASP A 451 8.41 5.69 36.94
N ASP A 452 7.62 4.76 37.46
CA ASP A 452 8.04 3.70 38.39
C ASP A 452 8.68 2.49 37.68
N GLY A 453 8.81 2.53 36.33
CA GLY A 453 9.36 1.48 35.51
C GLY A 453 8.38 0.35 35.15
N THR A 454 7.16 0.38 35.68
CA THR A 454 6.12 -0.62 35.34
C THR A 454 5.53 -0.39 33.95
N PRO A 455 5.07 -1.45 33.23
CA PRO A 455 4.44 -1.30 31.92
C PRO A 455 3.20 -0.42 31.97
N ASP A 456 3.12 0.59 31.10
CA ASP A 456 1.97 1.46 30.95
C ASP A 456 1.00 0.92 29.88
N THR A 457 0.11 0.03 30.30
CA THR A 457 -0.91 -0.58 29.45
C THR A 457 -1.93 0.44 28.96
N ALA A 458 -2.21 1.49 29.74
CA ALA A 458 -3.18 2.52 29.36
C ALA A 458 -2.64 3.36 28.19
N ALA A 459 -1.40 3.85 28.30
CA ALA A 459 -0.74 4.59 27.24
C ALA A 459 -0.58 3.74 25.96
N TRP A 460 -0.28 2.45 26.09
CA TRP A 460 -0.23 1.52 24.96
C TRP A 460 -1.58 1.38 24.26
N LEU A 461 -2.65 1.12 25.02
CA LEU A 461 -4.00 0.97 24.45
C LEU A 461 -4.50 2.28 23.84
N GLU A 462 -4.18 3.44 24.44
CA GLU A 462 -4.47 4.74 23.87
C GLU A 462 -3.73 4.93 22.53
N ARG A 463 -2.47 4.54 22.43
CA ARG A 463 -1.73 4.57 21.19
C ARG A 463 -2.40 3.74 20.10
N VAL A 464 -2.74 2.47 20.38
CA VAL A 464 -3.39 1.58 19.44
C VAL A 464 -4.73 2.15 18.96
N THR A 465 -5.53 2.72 19.86
CA THR A 465 -6.85 3.24 19.51
C THR A 465 -6.79 4.60 18.80
N ARG A 466 -5.88 5.47 19.17
CA ARG A 466 -5.74 6.83 18.62
C ARG A 466 -4.89 6.87 17.35
N ASP A 467 -3.69 6.29 17.40
CA ASP A 467 -2.70 6.42 16.32
C ASP A 467 -2.94 5.38 15.22
N ASP A 468 -3.20 4.13 15.61
CA ASP A 468 -3.51 3.05 14.68
C ASP A 468 -4.99 3.00 14.31
N LYS A 469 -5.84 3.84 14.96
CA LYS A 469 -7.29 3.96 14.72
C LYS A 469 -8.05 2.64 14.79
N VAL A 470 -7.54 1.69 15.57
CA VAL A 470 -8.19 0.39 15.80
C VAL A 470 -9.08 0.50 17.04
N PRO A 471 -10.40 0.25 16.97
CA PRO A 471 -11.25 0.22 18.15
C PRO A 471 -10.75 -0.81 19.17
N LEU A 472 -10.75 -0.45 20.45
CA LEU A 472 -10.24 -1.29 21.54
C LEU A 472 -10.80 -2.72 21.50
N LYS A 473 -12.12 -2.82 21.27
CA LYS A 473 -12.80 -4.12 21.15
C LYS A 473 -12.19 -4.98 20.05
N HIS A 474 -11.94 -4.41 18.87
CA HIS A 474 -11.34 -5.16 17.74
C HIS A 474 -9.88 -5.54 18.03
N TYR A 475 -9.11 -4.67 18.68
CA TYR A 475 -7.76 -5.00 19.11
C TYR A 475 -7.75 -6.21 20.05
N LEU A 476 -8.63 -6.21 21.05
CA LEU A 476 -8.71 -7.33 22.00
C LEU A 476 -9.23 -8.62 21.35
N ASP A 477 -10.30 -8.55 20.57
CA ASP A 477 -10.98 -9.71 20.00
C ASP A 477 -10.25 -10.34 18.81
N ASP A 478 -9.55 -9.54 17.98
CA ASP A 478 -8.95 -10.03 16.73
C ASP A 478 -7.44 -10.24 16.82
N ILE A 479 -6.79 -9.57 17.79
CA ILE A 479 -5.34 -9.60 17.91
C ILE A 479 -4.92 -10.27 19.23
N VAL A 480 -5.36 -9.73 20.36
CA VAL A 480 -4.91 -10.21 21.66
C VAL A 480 -5.45 -11.60 21.96
N GLN A 481 -6.75 -11.82 21.86
CA GLN A 481 -7.39 -13.10 22.18
C GLN A 481 -6.91 -14.24 21.26
N PRO A 482 -6.81 -14.10 19.92
CA PRO A 482 -6.22 -15.12 19.05
C PRO A 482 -4.75 -15.41 19.37
N THR A 483 -3.97 -14.38 19.71
CA THR A 483 -2.57 -14.56 20.09
C THR A 483 -2.44 -15.40 21.37
N VAL A 484 -3.23 -15.07 22.40
CA VAL A 484 -3.25 -15.84 23.65
C VAL A 484 -3.73 -17.27 23.41
N ALA A 485 -4.79 -17.46 22.61
CA ALA A 485 -5.30 -18.77 22.26
C ALA A 485 -4.22 -19.63 21.59
N LEU A 486 -3.53 -19.08 20.58
CA LEU A 486 -2.45 -19.79 19.88
C LEU A 486 -1.27 -20.10 20.80
N LYS A 487 -0.85 -19.15 21.66
CA LYS A 487 0.20 -19.40 22.67
C LYS A 487 -0.14 -20.58 23.57
N LYS A 488 -1.38 -20.64 24.06
CA LYS A 488 -1.83 -21.75 24.92
C LYS A 488 -1.96 -23.07 24.18
N LEU A 489 -2.39 -23.05 22.92
CA LEU A 489 -2.51 -24.26 22.07
C LEU A 489 -1.14 -24.85 21.70
N VAL A 490 -0.18 -23.99 21.39
CA VAL A 490 1.20 -24.40 21.07
C VAL A 490 1.96 -24.81 22.34
N GLY A 491 1.68 -24.13 23.46
CA GLY A 491 2.39 -24.35 24.72
C GLY A 491 3.81 -23.79 24.73
N LYS A 492 4.64 -24.27 25.63
CA LYS A 492 6.03 -23.85 25.76
C LYS A 492 6.90 -24.45 24.68
N VAL A 493 7.64 -23.62 23.97
CA VAL A 493 8.60 -24.04 22.94
C VAL A 493 10.01 -24.09 23.56
N PRO A 494 10.69 -25.25 23.56
CA PRO A 494 12.00 -25.35 24.19
C PRO A 494 13.07 -24.54 23.43
N VAL A 495 13.89 -23.83 24.18
CA VAL A 495 15.10 -23.16 23.66
C VAL A 495 16.30 -24.04 24.00
N SER A 496 17.02 -24.49 22.98
CA SER A 496 18.23 -25.28 23.14
C SER A 496 19.47 -24.40 23.33
N GLN A 497 20.56 -25.00 23.86
CA GLN A 497 21.84 -24.31 23.94
C GLN A 497 22.35 -23.90 22.55
N GLU A 498 22.12 -24.72 21.52
CA GLU A 498 22.46 -24.40 20.15
C GLU A 498 21.74 -23.15 19.63
N ASP A 499 20.46 -22.93 20.01
CA ASP A 499 19.70 -21.73 19.64
C ASP A 499 20.33 -20.50 20.31
N LEU A 500 20.72 -20.60 21.57
CA LEU A 500 21.39 -19.52 22.31
C LEU A 500 22.76 -19.18 21.70
N ASP A 501 23.56 -20.20 21.36
CA ASP A 501 24.87 -19.99 20.72
C ASP A 501 24.74 -19.32 19.36
N LYS A 502 23.75 -19.76 18.55
CA LYS A 502 23.44 -19.11 17.27
C LYS A 502 22.99 -17.67 17.42
N ALA A 503 22.11 -17.39 18.37
CA ALA A 503 21.62 -16.04 18.63
C ALA A 503 22.73 -15.13 19.15
N PHE A 504 23.59 -15.62 20.03
CA PHE A 504 24.76 -14.88 20.51
C PHE A 504 25.70 -14.56 19.36
N ALA A 505 26.01 -15.54 18.50
CA ALA A 505 26.87 -15.34 17.34
C ALA A 505 26.23 -14.39 16.31
N ALA A 506 24.90 -14.40 16.13
CA ALA A 506 24.19 -13.48 15.24
C ALA A 506 24.23 -12.03 15.74
N THR A 507 24.06 -11.84 17.05
CA THR A 507 23.94 -10.51 17.65
C THR A 507 25.30 -9.87 17.92
N PHE A 508 26.23 -10.61 18.54
CA PHE A 508 27.51 -10.12 19.04
C PHE A 508 28.73 -10.58 18.26
N GLY A 509 28.55 -11.57 17.38
CA GLY A 509 29.62 -12.13 16.56
C GLY A 509 30.12 -11.20 15.45
N PRO A 510 31.21 -11.58 14.78
CA PRO A 510 31.73 -10.83 13.64
C PRO A 510 30.71 -10.83 12.50
N ARG A 511 30.60 -9.71 11.81
CA ARG A 511 29.77 -9.54 10.61
C ARG A 511 30.66 -9.38 9.38
N ALA A 512 30.23 -9.93 8.26
CA ALA A 512 30.97 -9.81 7.01
C ALA A 512 30.66 -8.49 6.32
N LYS A 513 31.70 -7.71 6.03
CA LYS A 513 31.64 -6.50 5.21
C LYS A 513 31.81 -6.92 3.75
N CYS A 514 30.76 -6.68 2.96
CA CYS A 514 30.74 -7.13 1.57
C CYS A 514 30.20 -6.04 0.64
N ARG A 515 30.65 -6.14 -0.62
CA ARG A 515 29.95 -5.52 -1.75
C ARG A 515 29.23 -6.58 -2.53
N VAL A 516 28.07 -6.23 -3.10
CA VAL A 516 27.24 -7.16 -3.85
C VAL A 516 26.82 -6.56 -5.19
N VAL A 517 26.77 -7.39 -6.21
CA VAL A 517 26.10 -7.08 -7.48
C VAL A 517 24.88 -7.98 -7.59
N ILE A 518 23.69 -7.39 -7.71
CA ILE A 518 22.40 -8.09 -7.78
C ILE A 518 21.92 -8.10 -9.23
N LEU A 519 21.58 -9.26 -9.75
CA LEU A 519 21.25 -9.48 -11.16
C LEU A 519 19.96 -10.27 -11.31
N ASP A 520 19.29 -10.10 -12.44
CA ASP A 520 18.00 -10.69 -12.75
C ASP A 520 18.10 -12.07 -13.40
N THR A 521 19.24 -12.39 -14.05
CA THR A 521 19.44 -13.65 -14.78
C THR A 521 20.79 -14.28 -14.45
N GLN A 522 20.80 -15.63 -14.43
CA GLN A 522 22.02 -16.40 -14.22
C GLN A 522 23.10 -16.09 -15.26
N ARG A 523 22.71 -15.89 -16.51
CA ARG A 523 23.65 -15.56 -17.60
C ARG A 523 24.38 -14.25 -17.32
N ARG A 524 23.64 -13.18 -16.96
CA ARG A 524 24.25 -11.89 -16.59
C ARG A 524 25.14 -12.00 -15.36
N ALA A 525 24.72 -12.81 -14.38
CA ALA A 525 25.51 -13.04 -13.18
C ALA A 525 26.85 -13.71 -13.51
N GLN A 526 26.87 -14.68 -14.41
CA GLN A 526 28.08 -15.32 -14.88
C GLN A 526 28.98 -14.34 -15.66
N GLU A 527 28.41 -13.51 -16.53
CA GLU A 527 29.16 -12.48 -17.26
C GLU A 527 29.81 -11.47 -16.29
N VAL A 528 29.05 -10.97 -15.33
CA VAL A 528 29.56 -10.04 -14.30
C VAL A 528 30.57 -10.70 -13.39
N TRP A 529 30.37 -11.95 -13.02
CA TRP A 529 31.33 -12.72 -12.22
C TRP A 529 32.68 -12.90 -12.95
N GLN A 530 32.67 -13.20 -14.25
CA GLN A 530 33.89 -13.27 -15.06
C GLN A 530 34.63 -11.93 -15.12
N LEU A 531 33.87 -10.80 -15.25
CA LEU A 531 34.47 -9.46 -15.23
C LEU A 531 35.07 -9.12 -13.86
N ALA A 532 34.38 -9.51 -12.79
CA ALA A 532 34.85 -9.33 -11.40
C ALA A 532 36.12 -10.13 -11.11
N ARG A 533 36.18 -11.37 -11.59
CA ARG A 533 37.31 -12.28 -11.37
C ARG A 533 38.61 -11.84 -12.02
N GLN A 534 38.59 -11.04 -13.08
CA GLN A 534 39.77 -10.53 -13.74
C GLN A 534 40.62 -9.62 -12.85
N ASN A 535 39.97 -8.82 -12.00
CA ASN A 535 40.60 -7.95 -11.01
C ASN A 535 39.69 -7.77 -9.81
N PRO A 536 39.65 -8.72 -8.86
CA PRO A 536 38.76 -8.66 -7.72
C PRO A 536 39.24 -7.58 -6.73
N SER A 537 38.53 -6.45 -6.73
CA SER A 537 38.79 -5.34 -5.82
C SER A 537 37.45 -4.66 -5.46
N ALA A 538 37.39 -4.00 -4.31
CA ALA A 538 36.21 -3.26 -3.86
C ALA A 538 35.76 -2.19 -4.87
N GLU A 539 36.74 -1.51 -5.49
CA GLU A 539 36.49 -0.50 -6.53
C GLU A 539 35.83 -1.12 -7.77
N ARG A 540 36.45 -2.23 -8.27
CA ARG A 540 35.93 -2.93 -9.45
C ARG A 540 34.51 -3.47 -9.25
N ILE A 541 34.25 -4.05 -8.09
CA ILE A 541 32.88 -4.52 -7.74
C ILE A 541 31.93 -3.35 -7.62
N GLY A 542 32.37 -2.22 -7.08
CA GLY A 542 31.61 -0.99 -7.04
C GLY A 542 31.19 -0.52 -8.43
N ASP A 543 32.09 -0.48 -9.39
CA ASP A 543 31.82 -0.11 -10.79
C ASP A 543 30.85 -1.09 -11.47
N LEU A 544 31.02 -2.39 -11.20
CA LEU A 544 30.11 -3.41 -11.71
C LEU A 544 28.72 -3.31 -11.09
N ALA A 545 28.62 -2.99 -9.80
CA ALA A 545 27.35 -2.78 -9.12
C ALA A 545 26.61 -1.55 -9.67
N GLU A 546 27.33 -0.42 -9.82
CA GLU A 546 26.78 0.81 -10.40
C GLU A 546 26.25 0.57 -11.83
N LYS A 547 26.96 -0.22 -12.63
CA LYS A 547 26.62 -0.46 -14.02
C LYS A 547 25.56 -1.54 -14.23
N TYR A 548 25.62 -2.64 -13.48
CA TYR A 548 24.86 -3.86 -13.78
C TYR A 548 23.86 -4.28 -12.71
N SER A 549 23.95 -3.78 -11.46
CA SER A 549 23.01 -4.16 -10.41
C SER A 549 21.60 -3.73 -10.78
N VAL A 550 20.64 -4.64 -10.66
CA VAL A 550 19.21 -4.35 -10.93
C VAL A 550 18.55 -3.66 -9.75
N ASP A 551 19.09 -3.80 -8.55
CA ASP A 551 18.60 -3.12 -7.37
C ASP A 551 19.09 -1.66 -7.31
N PRO A 552 18.19 -0.67 -7.22
CA PRO A 552 18.56 0.73 -7.23
C PRO A 552 19.46 1.14 -6.06
N THR A 553 19.26 0.55 -4.88
CA THR A 553 20.02 0.88 -3.66
C THR A 553 21.48 0.42 -3.78
N THR A 554 21.67 -0.85 -4.11
CA THR A 554 23.03 -1.39 -4.30
C THR A 554 23.75 -0.73 -5.47
N ARG A 555 23.02 -0.32 -6.51
CA ARG A 555 23.59 0.47 -7.62
C ARG A 555 24.10 1.82 -7.14
N ALA A 556 23.28 2.58 -6.40
CA ALA A 556 23.61 3.90 -5.90
C ALA A 556 24.76 3.88 -4.89
N LEU A 557 24.84 2.83 -4.08
CA LEU A 557 25.87 2.61 -3.06
C LEU A 557 27.08 1.83 -3.59
N ARG A 558 27.20 1.66 -4.93
CA ARG A 558 28.32 0.95 -5.55
C ARG A 558 28.54 -0.45 -4.93
N GLY A 559 27.43 -1.16 -4.68
CA GLY A 559 27.42 -2.50 -4.13
C GLY A 559 27.60 -2.61 -2.62
N GLU A 560 27.81 -1.52 -1.91
CA GLU A 560 27.93 -1.55 -0.45
C GLU A 560 26.62 -1.94 0.21
N VAL A 561 26.70 -2.89 1.14
CA VAL A 561 25.55 -3.37 1.92
C VAL A 561 25.89 -3.36 3.41
N PRO A 562 24.88 -3.26 4.29
CA PRO A 562 25.11 -3.39 5.72
C PRO A 562 25.86 -4.70 6.04
N PRO A 563 26.77 -4.69 7.02
CA PRO A 563 27.54 -5.89 7.37
C PRO A 563 26.63 -7.09 7.67
N ILE A 564 26.86 -8.19 6.95
CA ILE A 564 26.04 -9.41 6.98
C ILE A 564 26.36 -10.19 8.25
N GLN A 565 25.33 -10.53 9.03
CA GLN A 565 25.45 -11.33 10.26
C GLN A 565 25.32 -12.84 9.96
N ARG A 566 25.89 -13.69 10.81
CA ARG A 566 25.60 -15.13 10.82
C ARG A 566 24.21 -15.38 11.40
N PHE A 567 23.57 -16.44 10.94
CA PHE A 567 22.24 -16.86 11.42
C PHE A 567 21.16 -15.78 11.28
N GLY A 568 21.29 -14.93 10.25
CA GLY A 568 20.33 -13.88 9.90
C GLY A 568 19.10 -14.39 9.14
N GLY A 569 19.02 -15.70 8.84
CA GLY A 569 17.89 -16.34 8.18
C GLY A 569 18.07 -16.61 6.69
N GLN A 570 19.27 -16.42 6.15
CA GLN A 570 19.62 -16.73 4.75
C GLN A 570 20.81 -17.71 4.67
N PRO A 571 20.57 -19.01 4.96
CA PRO A 571 21.67 -19.96 5.12
C PRO A 571 22.61 -20.12 3.89
N SER A 572 22.07 -19.98 2.68
CA SER A 572 22.87 -20.07 1.45
C SER A 572 23.80 -18.89 1.29
N LEU A 573 23.31 -17.66 1.51
CA LEU A 573 24.09 -16.45 1.49
C LEU A 573 25.16 -16.47 2.58
N GLU A 574 24.75 -16.78 3.80
CA GLU A 574 25.62 -16.78 4.97
C GLU A 574 26.78 -17.77 4.82
N ARG A 575 26.48 -18.99 4.36
CA ARG A 575 27.50 -20.02 4.11
C ARG A 575 28.54 -19.54 3.12
N GLU A 576 28.10 -18.94 2.01
CA GLU A 576 29.00 -18.44 0.96
C GLU A 576 29.84 -17.27 1.49
N VAL A 577 29.19 -16.24 2.04
CA VAL A 577 29.86 -15.01 2.47
C VAL A 577 30.87 -15.27 3.60
N PHE A 578 30.53 -16.13 4.58
CA PHE A 578 31.41 -16.48 5.69
C PHE A 578 32.48 -17.53 5.33
N SER A 579 32.43 -18.12 4.13
CA SER A 579 33.52 -18.96 3.62
C SER A 579 34.64 -18.15 2.94
N LEU A 580 34.35 -16.89 2.58
CA LEU A 580 35.27 -16.01 1.89
C LEU A 580 36.31 -15.41 2.86
N LYS A 581 37.50 -15.24 2.38
CA LYS A 581 38.53 -14.42 3.04
C LYS A 581 38.45 -12.97 2.56
N PRO A 582 38.97 -12.01 3.34
CA PRO A 582 39.10 -10.63 2.86
C PRO A 582 39.79 -10.57 1.51
N GLY A 583 39.20 -9.88 0.53
CA GLY A 583 39.67 -9.79 -0.85
C GLY A 583 39.19 -10.90 -1.79
N GLU A 584 38.42 -11.88 -1.31
CA GLU A 584 37.88 -12.96 -2.14
C GLU A 584 36.49 -12.64 -2.73
N LEU A 585 36.23 -13.19 -3.92
CA LEU A 585 35.01 -13.11 -4.66
C LEU A 585 34.21 -14.42 -4.49
N SER A 586 32.91 -14.33 -4.21
CA SER A 586 32.02 -15.49 -4.15
C SER A 586 31.79 -16.14 -5.51
N GLY A 587 31.20 -17.33 -5.52
CA GLY A 587 30.49 -17.83 -6.69
C GLY A 587 29.23 -16.98 -6.99
N VAL A 588 28.47 -17.41 -8.00
CA VAL A 588 27.12 -16.85 -8.26
C VAL A 588 26.15 -17.51 -7.28
N VAL A 589 25.60 -16.73 -6.36
CA VAL A 589 24.64 -17.20 -5.35
C VAL A 589 23.23 -16.86 -5.83
N GLN A 590 22.35 -17.85 -5.90
CA GLN A 590 20.92 -17.62 -6.18
C GLN A 590 20.15 -17.48 -4.87
N ILE A 591 19.38 -16.39 -4.74
CA ILE A 591 18.46 -16.14 -3.64
C ILE A 591 17.13 -15.73 -4.23
N ALA A 592 16.10 -16.56 -4.04
CA ALA A 592 14.79 -16.44 -4.67
C ALA A 592 14.91 -16.32 -6.20
N ASP A 593 14.46 -15.23 -6.79
CA ASP A 593 14.48 -14.92 -8.22
C ASP A 593 15.71 -14.10 -8.66
N ARG A 594 16.67 -13.84 -7.75
CA ARG A 594 17.85 -13.00 -7.99
C ARG A 594 19.14 -13.79 -7.93
N PHE A 595 20.12 -13.30 -8.66
CA PHE A 595 21.48 -13.83 -8.67
C PHE A 595 22.44 -12.77 -8.13
N MET A 596 23.32 -13.19 -7.23
CA MET A 596 24.18 -12.28 -6.49
C MET A 596 25.64 -12.72 -6.60
N VAL A 597 26.54 -11.76 -6.69
CA VAL A 597 27.99 -11.95 -6.63
C VAL A 597 28.52 -11.07 -5.51
N PHE A 598 29.15 -11.68 -4.51
CA PHE A 598 29.69 -11.00 -3.33
C PHE A 598 31.20 -10.86 -3.42
N PHE A 599 31.69 -9.75 -2.91
CA PHE A 599 33.14 -9.53 -2.67
C PHE A 599 33.28 -9.22 -1.18
N CYS A 600 34.13 -10.01 -0.51
CA CYS A 600 34.38 -9.85 0.92
C CYS A 600 35.47 -8.77 1.13
N GLU A 601 35.10 -7.66 1.77
CA GLU A 601 36.06 -6.62 2.17
C GLU A 601 36.74 -6.94 3.51
N GLY A 602 36.09 -7.79 4.34
CA GLY A 602 36.61 -8.18 5.64
C GLY A 602 35.50 -8.48 6.62
N PHE A 603 35.81 -8.46 7.90
CA PHE A 603 34.87 -8.72 8.99
C PHE A 603 34.92 -7.59 10.02
N THR A 604 33.80 -7.38 10.71
CA THR A 604 33.79 -6.50 11.88
C THR A 604 34.43 -7.20 13.08
N GLU A 605 34.99 -6.43 14.01
CA GLU A 605 35.34 -6.95 15.31
C GLU A 605 34.08 -7.46 16.03
N PRO A 606 34.13 -8.63 16.71
CA PRO A 606 33.04 -9.09 17.55
C PRO A 606 32.87 -8.12 18.74
N GLN A 607 31.65 -7.96 19.20
CA GLN A 607 31.40 -7.16 20.41
C GLN A 607 31.91 -7.91 21.63
N GLN A 608 32.61 -7.20 22.52
CA GLN A 608 33.16 -7.78 23.76
C GLN A 608 32.07 -7.84 24.84
N VAL A 609 31.15 -8.79 24.69
CA VAL A 609 30.06 -9.07 25.64
C VAL A 609 30.21 -10.52 26.08
N ARG A 610 30.11 -10.79 27.39
CA ARG A 610 30.14 -12.16 27.90
C ARG A 610 28.77 -12.80 27.73
N PHE A 611 28.74 -14.05 27.30
CA PHE A 611 27.52 -14.80 27.06
C PHE A 611 26.59 -14.82 28.27
N GLU A 612 27.18 -14.99 29.48
CA GLU A 612 26.44 -15.07 30.75
C GLU A 612 25.69 -13.76 31.08
N GLU A 613 26.19 -12.63 30.60
CA GLU A 613 25.57 -11.30 30.87
C GLU A 613 24.29 -11.10 30.05
N VAL A 614 24.19 -11.73 28.88
CA VAL A 614 23.08 -11.54 27.93
C VAL A 614 22.25 -12.80 27.72
N ARG A 615 22.61 -13.92 28.39
CA ARG A 615 21.98 -15.21 28.20
C ARG A 615 20.47 -15.19 28.45
N ASP A 616 20.03 -14.56 29.52
CA ASP A 616 18.61 -14.55 29.89
C ASP A 616 17.79 -13.66 28.95
N GLU A 617 18.37 -12.57 28.46
CA GLU A 617 17.75 -11.71 27.42
C GLU A 617 17.63 -12.47 26.11
N LEU A 618 18.71 -13.11 25.65
CA LEU A 618 18.69 -13.95 24.46
C LEU A 618 17.68 -15.10 24.54
N TYR A 619 17.55 -15.72 25.73
CA TYR A 619 16.60 -16.79 25.95
C TYR A 619 15.17 -16.33 25.70
N VAL A 620 14.77 -15.19 26.28
CA VAL A 620 13.43 -14.61 26.10
C VAL A 620 13.18 -14.26 24.64
N ASP A 621 14.15 -13.66 23.97
CA ASP A 621 14.03 -13.30 22.55
C ASP A 621 13.84 -14.50 21.64
N ILE A 622 14.61 -15.55 21.89
CA ILE A 622 14.53 -16.80 21.11
C ILE A 622 13.21 -17.51 21.39
N GLU A 623 12.81 -17.60 22.66
CA GLU A 623 11.54 -18.22 23.06
C GLU A 623 10.38 -17.53 22.35
N ASP A 624 10.32 -16.21 22.41
CA ASP A 624 9.29 -15.41 21.72
C ASP A 624 9.32 -15.60 20.21
N LYS A 625 10.50 -15.63 19.59
CA LYS A 625 10.65 -15.84 18.15
C LYS A 625 10.20 -17.26 17.75
N LYS A 626 10.64 -18.28 18.47
CA LYS A 626 10.25 -19.69 18.21
C LYS A 626 8.77 -19.88 18.43
N GLN A 627 8.22 -19.32 19.52
CA GLN A 627 6.78 -19.42 19.80
C GLN A 627 5.95 -18.79 18.69
N ARG A 628 6.35 -17.64 18.13
CA ARG A 628 5.66 -17.04 16.97
C ARG A 628 5.72 -17.93 15.73
N ILE A 629 6.87 -18.52 15.44
CA ILE A 629 7.00 -19.44 14.30
C ILE A 629 6.08 -20.65 14.48
N GLU A 630 6.06 -21.23 15.65
CA GLU A 630 5.21 -22.40 15.93
C GLU A 630 3.71 -22.05 15.97
N MET A 631 3.35 -20.86 16.46
CA MET A 631 1.98 -20.35 16.37
C MET A 631 1.53 -20.21 14.89
N GLY A 632 2.40 -19.65 14.03
CA GLY A 632 2.15 -19.54 12.60
C GLY A 632 1.97 -20.92 11.94
N ARG A 633 2.86 -21.86 12.22
CA ARG A 633 2.78 -23.25 11.70
C ARG A 633 1.50 -23.95 12.18
N TYR A 634 1.19 -23.84 13.46
CA TYR A 634 0.00 -24.44 14.05
C TYR A 634 -1.27 -23.89 13.40
N PHE A 635 -1.37 -22.58 13.23
CA PHE A 635 -2.52 -21.94 12.58
C PHE A 635 -2.64 -22.32 11.10
N THR A 636 -1.53 -22.37 10.36
CA THR A 636 -1.52 -22.84 8.98
C THR A 636 -2.02 -24.27 8.89
N HIS A 637 -1.53 -25.16 9.77
CA HIS A 637 -1.98 -26.54 9.80
C HIS A 637 -3.48 -26.68 10.17
N LEU A 638 -3.97 -25.87 11.13
CA LEU A 638 -5.39 -25.83 11.45
C LEU A 638 -6.24 -25.45 10.23
N ARG A 639 -5.79 -24.44 9.47
CA ARG A 639 -6.50 -23.94 8.30
C ARG A 639 -6.47 -24.93 7.14
N GLU A 640 -5.31 -25.54 6.86
CA GLU A 640 -5.15 -26.52 5.78
C GLU A 640 -5.93 -27.82 6.06
N GLY A 641 -6.03 -28.21 7.34
CA GLY A 641 -6.79 -29.41 7.76
C GLY A 641 -8.29 -29.15 7.95
N ALA A 642 -8.77 -27.94 7.78
CA ALA A 642 -10.17 -27.60 8.01
C ALA A 642 -11.03 -27.73 6.73
N ALA A 643 -12.24 -28.25 6.90
CA ALA A 643 -13.28 -28.17 5.87
C ALA A 643 -13.95 -26.78 5.93
N ILE A 644 -13.63 -25.92 4.96
CA ILE A 644 -14.15 -24.55 4.90
C ILE A 644 -14.89 -24.37 3.58
N ASP A 645 -16.20 -24.12 3.68
CA ASP A 645 -17.05 -23.74 2.55
C ASP A 645 -17.42 -22.25 2.68
N ASN A 646 -16.94 -21.42 1.77
CA ASN A 646 -17.22 -19.99 1.72
C ASN A 646 -18.27 -19.72 0.65
N PHE A 647 -19.53 -19.53 1.05
CA PHE A 647 -20.65 -19.31 0.15
C PHE A 647 -20.68 -17.87 -0.42
N VAL A 648 -20.01 -16.91 0.23
CA VAL A 648 -19.88 -15.52 -0.27
C VAL A 648 -18.89 -15.46 -1.44
N ALA A 649 -17.76 -16.15 -1.32
CA ALA A 649 -16.76 -16.23 -2.39
C ALA A 649 -17.08 -17.34 -3.42
N GLY A 650 -17.95 -18.30 -3.09
CA GLY A 650 -18.22 -19.47 -3.91
C GLY A 650 -17.04 -20.45 -3.97
N THR A 651 -16.25 -20.53 -2.89
CA THR A 651 -15.10 -21.44 -2.79
C THR A 651 -15.34 -22.50 -1.73
N SER A 652 -14.83 -23.72 -1.98
CA SER A 652 -14.90 -24.83 -1.04
C SER A 652 -13.53 -25.50 -0.91
N GLN A 653 -13.13 -25.79 0.33
CA GLN A 653 -11.96 -26.61 0.66
C GLN A 653 -12.38 -28.01 1.14
N SER A 654 -13.69 -28.27 1.29
CA SER A 654 -14.21 -29.55 1.77
C SER A 654 -14.35 -30.62 0.69
N GLY A 655 -14.12 -30.29 -0.58
CA GLY A 655 -14.36 -31.18 -1.71
C GLY A 655 -15.84 -31.44 -2.02
N MET A 656 -16.78 -30.80 -1.31
CA MET A 656 -18.21 -30.86 -1.64
C MET A 656 -18.53 -29.77 -2.67
N PRO A 657 -19.28 -30.11 -3.74
CA PRO A 657 -19.75 -29.09 -4.66
C PRO A 657 -20.67 -28.12 -3.92
N ALA A 658 -20.49 -26.82 -4.13
CA ALA A 658 -21.34 -25.76 -3.57
C ALA A 658 -22.74 -25.82 -4.23
N GLU A 659 -23.55 -26.78 -3.88
CA GLU A 659 -24.97 -26.90 -4.27
C GLU A 659 -25.85 -26.07 -3.32
N GLY A 660 -25.80 -24.76 -3.44
CA GLY A 660 -26.68 -23.94 -2.58
C GLY A 660 -27.06 -22.57 -3.11
N ASN A 661 -26.35 -22.01 -4.06
CA ASN A 661 -26.59 -20.63 -4.50
C ASN A 661 -26.65 -20.42 -6.02
N ALA A 662 -27.12 -21.42 -6.79
CA ALA A 662 -27.33 -21.27 -8.23
C ALA A 662 -28.54 -20.41 -8.62
N VAL A 663 -29.35 -19.94 -7.65
CA VAL A 663 -30.60 -19.22 -7.94
C VAL A 663 -30.46 -17.69 -7.93
N ALA A 664 -29.33 -17.14 -7.50
CA ALA A 664 -29.17 -15.68 -7.35
C ALA A 664 -28.18 -15.03 -8.34
N ARG A 665 -27.57 -15.78 -9.26
CA ARG A 665 -26.76 -15.16 -10.34
C ARG A 665 -27.45 -15.41 -11.67
N GLY A 666 -28.20 -14.43 -12.14
CA GLY A 666 -28.65 -14.34 -13.52
C GLY A 666 -27.46 -14.53 -14.46
N ALA A 667 -27.60 -15.51 -15.32
CA ALA A 667 -26.64 -15.97 -16.29
C ALA A 667 -25.89 -14.83 -17.00
N MET A 668 -24.59 -14.73 -16.74
CA MET A 668 -23.64 -14.33 -17.76
C MET A 668 -22.78 -15.55 -18.08
N VAL A 669 -23.17 -16.25 -19.12
CA VAL A 669 -22.36 -17.26 -19.79
C VAL A 669 -21.27 -16.52 -20.58
N PRO A 670 -19.97 -16.75 -20.36
CA PRO A 670 -18.95 -16.25 -21.27
C PRO A 670 -19.04 -17.03 -22.59
N PRO A 671 -18.92 -16.39 -23.76
CA PRO A 671 -18.96 -17.06 -25.04
C PRO A 671 -17.68 -17.87 -25.26
N GLY A 672 -17.84 -19.19 -25.42
CA GLY A 672 -17.05 -20.04 -26.28
C GLY A 672 -15.58 -20.20 -25.99
N GLY A 673 -15.22 -21.00 -24.98
CA GLY A 673 -13.98 -21.74 -24.96
C GLY A 673 -14.22 -23.16 -25.46
N SER A 674 -13.68 -23.51 -26.64
CA SER A 674 -13.69 -24.86 -27.15
C SER A 674 -13.01 -25.82 -26.16
N PRO A 675 -13.55 -27.04 -25.96
CA PRO A 675 -12.90 -28.04 -25.13
C PRO A 675 -11.57 -28.45 -25.74
N GLN A 676 -10.48 -28.32 -25.02
CA GLN A 676 -9.21 -28.92 -25.40
C GLN A 676 -9.38 -30.46 -25.40
N PRO A 677 -8.98 -31.16 -26.48
CA PRO A 677 -9.06 -32.60 -26.50
C PRO A 677 -8.06 -33.21 -25.49
N THR A 678 -8.57 -33.98 -24.56
CA THR A 678 -7.76 -34.85 -23.72
C THR A 678 -7.10 -35.91 -24.58
N LEU A 679 -5.77 -35.89 -24.62
CA LEU A 679 -4.97 -36.89 -25.31
C LEU A 679 -5.25 -38.27 -24.70
N SER A 680 -5.59 -39.26 -25.55
CA SER A 680 -5.77 -40.63 -25.15
C SER A 680 -4.45 -41.24 -24.69
N LYS A 681 -4.54 -42.32 -23.85
CA LYS A 681 -3.37 -43.00 -23.32
C LYS A 681 -2.38 -43.49 -24.38
N GLN A 682 -2.85 -43.75 -25.61
CA GLN A 682 -2.02 -44.12 -26.76
C GLN A 682 -1.18 -42.95 -27.29
N GLN A 683 -1.67 -41.69 -27.18
CA GLN A 683 -0.94 -40.50 -27.62
C GLN A 683 0.10 -40.05 -26.60
N GLN A 684 -0.10 -40.38 -25.31
CA GLN A 684 0.90 -40.16 -24.29
C GLN A 684 2.08 -41.15 -24.35
N ASP A 685 1.84 -42.38 -24.79
CA ASP A 685 2.90 -43.39 -24.95
C ASP A 685 3.76 -43.13 -26.21
N GLU A 686 3.25 -42.47 -27.23
CA GLU A 686 4.04 -42.04 -28.40
C GLU A 686 4.99 -40.88 -28.15
N LEU A 687 4.65 -39.99 -27.22
CA LEU A 687 5.52 -38.87 -26.79
C LEU A 687 6.66 -39.31 -25.87
N SER A 688 6.61 -40.50 -25.33
CA SER A 688 7.59 -41.04 -24.36
C SER A 688 8.67 -41.91 -25.01
N ARG A 689 8.69 -42.10 -26.36
CA ARG A 689 9.72 -42.86 -27.02
C ARG A 689 10.92 -42.00 -27.39
N PRO A 690 12.16 -42.37 -27.06
CA PRO A 690 13.38 -41.64 -27.43
C PRO A 690 13.59 -41.73 -28.95
N ARG A 691 13.63 -40.60 -29.64
CA ARG A 691 13.98 -40.50 -31.05
C ARG A 691 15.48 -40.77 -31.22
N ALA A 692 15.80 -41.86 -31.88
CA ALA A 692 17.13 -42.18 -32.39
C ALA A 692 17.58 -41.17 -33.47
N GLY A 693 18.84 -40.76 -33.40
CA GLY A 693 19.42 -39.69 -34.19
C GLY A 693 19.46 -39.94 -35.71
N SER A 694 19.29 -38.86 -36.44
CA SER A 694 19.94 -38.71 -37.76
C SER A 694 20.55 -37.31 -37.88
N ARG A 695 21.88 -37.29 -37.86
CA ARG A 695 22.68 -36.14 -38.27
C ARG A 695 22.48 -35.89 -39.77
N ARG A 696 21.96 -34.73 -40.15
CA ARG A 696 22.18 -34.17 -41.46
C ARG A 696 22.60 -32.71 -41.31
N ALA A 697 23.85 -32.46 -41.67
CA ALA A 697 24.41 -31.12 -41.75
C ALA A 697 23.74 -30.32 -42.86
N VAL A 698 23.26 -29.11 -42.55
CA VAL A 698 22.87 -28.10 -43.54
C VAL A 698 23.85 -26.95 -43.40
N ALA A 699 24.54 -26.64 -44.50
CA ALA A 699 25.50 -25.56 -44.64
C ALA A 699 24.80 -24.18 -44.55
N PRO A 700 25.49 -23.13 -44.07
CA PRO A 700 24.96 -21.78 -44.05
C PRO A 700 24.94 -21.14 -45.45
N PRO A 701 23.99 -20.24 -45.74
CA PRO A 701 23.98 -19.54 -47.01
C PRO A 701 25.06 -18.46 -47.07
N ALA A 702 25.62 -18.29 -48.28
CA ALA A 702 26.67 -17.38 -48.66
C ALA A 702 26.31 -15.89 -48.39
N VAL A 703 27.27 -15.14 -47.89
CA VAL A 703 27.21 -13.69 -47.72
C VAL A 703 27.67 -13.03 -49.05
N ASP A 704 26.84 -12.11 -49.52
CA ASP A 704 27.09 -11.27 -50.68
C ASP A 704 28.09 -10.14 -50.28
N PRO A 705 29.20 -9.90 -50.99
CA PRO A 705 30.18 -8.86 -50.65
C PRO A 705 29.85 -7.57 -51.40
N GLY A 706 29.28 -6.60 -50.75
CA GLY A 706 29.12 -5.30 -51.39
C GLY A 706 28.32 -4.26 -50.65
N VAL A 707 28.79 -3.80 -49.50
CA VAL A 707 28.52 -2.40 -49.04
C VAL A 707 29.65 -1.99 -48.06
N GLN A 708 30.43 -1.01 -48.50
CA GLN A 708 31.45 -0.36 -47.66
C GLN A 708 30.81 0.57 -46.63
N PRO A 709 31.35 0.67 -45.38
CA PRO A 709 30.92 1.67 -44.42
C PRO A 709 31.56 3.04 -44.71
N ALA A 710 30.75 4.08 -44.73
CA ALA A 710 31.20 5.45 -44.80
C ALA A 710 31.86 5.89 -43.49
N SER A 711 33.07 6.41 -43.61
CA SER A 711 33.81 7.09 -42.57
C SER A 711 33.17 8.43 -42.22
N PHE A 712 32.93 8.69 -40.94
CA PHE A 712 32.70 10.03 -40.43
C PHE A 712 33.89 10.46 -39.57
N ASP A 713 34.58 11.50 -40.08
CA ASP A 713 35.68 12.21 -39.44
C ASP A 713 35.23 12.99 -38.22
N ALA A 714 36.01 12.92 -37.17
CA ALA A 714 35.90 13.79 -36.00
C ALA A 714 36.61 15.12 -36.26
N PRO A 715 36.11 16.27 -35.85
CA PRO A 715 36.92 17.49 -35.80
C PRO A 715 37.69 17.62 -34.49
N ALA A 716 38.94 17.99 -34.67
CA ALA A 716 39.94 18.19 -33.64
C ALA A 716 39.67 19.31 -32.66
N ALA A 717 40.16 19.13 -31.46
CA ALA A 717 40.28 20.11 -30.40
C ALA A 717 41.25 21.26 -30.79
N THR A 718 40.86 22.48 -30.41
CA THR A 718 41.83 23.56 -30.19
C THR A 718 41.38 24.42 -28.99
N ARG A 719 42.28 24.38 -27.99
CA ARG A 719 42.58 25.30 -26.87
C ARG A 719 41.45 25.58 -25.88
#